data_4597a99f3da7aa3f14c288269c109a1e
#
_entry.id   4597a99f3da7aa3f14c288269c109a1e
#
_cell.length_a   1.000
_cell.length_b   1.000
_cell.length_c   1.000
_cell.angle_alpha   90.00
_cell.angle_beta   90.00
_cell.angle_gamma   90.00
#
_symmetry.space_group_name_H-M   'P 1'
#
loop_
_entity.id
_entity.type
_entity.pdbx_description
1 polymer ?
#
loop_
_entity_poly.entity_id
_entity_poly.type
_entity_poly.pdbx_seq_one_letter_code
_entity_poly.pdbx_strand_id
1 'polypeptide(L)'
;MKKTFIFIGLLSIACASLHAQNKTDIPVYLDDKQPLEVRVQDALKRMTLEEKTRLSYAQGKFSSPGCPRLGIPELWMSDGPHGVRAEINWNDWGYAGWTSDSCTAFPALTCLAASWNPDLAAKYGKAIGEEARYREKDVLLGPGVNIYRTPLNGRNFEYLGEDPYLASEMCVPYIQEVQKNGVAACVKHYALNNQELWRGHIDVQVSDRALYEIYLPAFKAAVQRGGVWSIMGAYNKVRGMHATHHKLLNNDILKGEWGFDGCVITDWGAAHDTYEAAMYGLDIEMGSYTNGLTSESEFGYDDYYLGKNYLKMVKEGKIPMEVVNDKAARVLRLIFRTAMNRQKPFGSMTNEAHEQAAYQVATEGIVLLKNEAAKKQPALLPVAPDQYKQILVVGDNATRNLMLGGGSSELKVKKFISPLDGLKKYFGNRIVYAQGYAAGRPMYGREEKIPQATVDSLRNDAVEKAAKADLVIFIGGLNKNHFQDCEGGDRLSYELPFGQNELIEGLLKVNKNLVAVIVSGNAVEMPWVKEVPTIVQSWYLGSVGGDALADVLTGKVNPSGKLPFSYPVKLKDCPAHFYGEMSYPGDSIKQEYKEDILVGYRWYDTKKIKPLFPFGYGLSYTTYKYSKPVLSAKQIN
;
A
#
# COMPACT_ATOMS: atom_id res chain seq x y z
N MET A 1 -28.18 -42.65 72.29
CA MET A 1 -28.69 -41.73 73.36
C MET A 1 -28.14 -40.32 73.07
N LYS A 2 -29.07 -39.39 72.86
CA LYS A 2 -29.02 -37.96 73.32
C LYS A 2 -27.70 -37.21 73.07
N LYS A 3 -27.56 -36.12 72.41
CA LYS A 3 -28.23 -34.82 72.35
C LYS A 3 -27.29 -34.05 71.40
N THR A 4 -27.56 -33.07 70.54
CA THR A 4 -28.38 -31.90 70.74
C THR A 4 -28.45 -31.09 69.49
N PHE A 5 -29.60 -30.68 69.15
CA PHE A 5 -29.91 -29.54 68.27
C PHE A 5 -29.46 -28.21 68.90
N ILE A 6 -29.39 -27.19 68.05
CA ILE A 6 -29.27 -25.73 68.31
C ILE A 6 -27.88 -25.16 68.07
N PHE A 7 -27.74 -24.68 66.76
CA PHE A 7 -27.11 -23.38 66.43
C PHE A 7 -27.30 -23.11 64.93
N ILE A 8 -28.56 -22.95 64.55
CA ILE A 8 -28.95 -22.36 63.25
C ILE A 8 -29.88 -21.23 63.63
N GLY A 9 -29.38 -20.00 63.68
CA GLY A 9 -30.27 -18.89 63.98
C GLY A 9 -29.61 -17.54 64.27
N LEU A 10 -28.40 -17.26 63.74
CA LEU A 10 -27.79 -15.91 63.96
C LEU A 10 -26.81 -15.50 62.85
N LEU A 11 -26.93 -16.06 61.64
CA LEU A 11 -26.07 -15.66 60.50
C LEU A 11 -26.87 -15.08 59.31
N SER A 12 -28.15 -14.73 59.51
CA SER A 12 -29.00 -14.25 58.42
C SER A 12 -29.31 -12.75 58.46
N ILE A 13 -28.69 -11.97 59.35
CA ILE A 13 -28.95 -10.50 59.44
C ILE A 13 -27.70 -9.66 59.16
N ALA A 14 -26.55 -10.27 58.92
CA ALA A 14 -25.31 -9.52 58.59
C ALA A 14 -25.00 -9.43 57.08
N CYS A 15 -25.79 -10.09 56.23
CA CYS A 15 -25.57 -10.02 54.77
C CYS A 15 -26.46 -9.02 54.01
N ALA A 16 -27.34 -8.30 54.70
CA ALA A 16 -28.24 -7.33 54.04
C ALA A 16 -27.73 -5.87 54.05
N SER A 17 -26.58 -5.60 54.68
CA SER A 17 -26.06 -4.22 54.81
C SER A 17 -24.77 -3.96 54.04
N LEU A 18 -24.31 -4.87 53.16
CA LEU A 18 -23.08 -4.70 52.34
C LEU A 18 -23.37 -4.51 50.85
N HIS A 19 -24.60 -4.22 50.44
CA HIS A 19 -24.97 -3.97 49.05
C HIS A 19 -25.34 -2.51 48.79
N ALA A 20 -24.91 -1.59 49.63
CA ALA A 20 -24.92 -0.16 49.33
C ALA A 20 -23.47 0.34 49.19
N GLN A 21 -22.62 -0.42 48.48
CA GLN A 21 -21.37 0.14 47.97
C GLN A 21 -21.70 0.97 46.74
N ASN A 22 -21.55 2.28 46.90
CA ASN A 22 -21.37 3.31 45.90
C ASN A 22 -21.33 2.74 44.48
N LYS A 23 -22.36 3.02 43.68
CA LYS A 23 -22.19 3.23 42.25
C LYS A 23 -21.17 4.36 42.13
N THR A 24 -19.89 4.04 42.13
CA THR A 24 -18.88 4.96 41.61
C THR A 24 -19.34 5.29 40.21
N ASP A 25 -19.85 6.49 40.00
CA ASP A 25 -20.25 6.98 38.68
C ASP A 25 -19.02 6.78 37.78
N ILE A 26 -19.15 5.83 36.84
CA ILE A 26 -18.10 5.57 35.85
C ILE A 26 -17.87 6.90 35.12
N PRO A 27 -16.62 7.41 35.07
CA PRO A 27 -16.33 8.62 34.32
C PRO A 27 -16.91 8.57 32.92
N VAL A 28 -17.49 9.65 32.43
CA VAL A 28 -18.21 9.69 31.16
C VAL A 28 -17.36 9.20 29.99
N TYR A 29 -16.07 9.52 29.97
CA TYR A 29 -15.16 9.07 28.91
C TYR A 29 -14.93 7.54 28.88
N LEU A 30 -15.18 6.84 29.98
CA LEU A 30 -15.07 5.36 30.09
C LEU A 30 -16.39 4.65 29.80
N ASP A 31 -17.51 5.36 29.74
CA ASP A 31 -18.82 4.80 29.41
C ASP A 31 -19.00 4.76 27.88
N ASP A 32 -18.86 3.58 27.29
CA ASP A 32 -18.97 3.34 25.84
C ASP A 32 -20.39 3.51 25.28
N LYS A 33 -21.39 3.70 26.14
CA LYS A 33 -22.76 4.04 25.76
C LYS A 33 -22.94 5.52 25.45
N GLN A 34 -22.01 6.35 25.92
CA GLN A 34 -22.04 7.79 25.65
C GLN A 34 -21.59 8.10 24.21
N PRO A 35 -22.13 9.15 23.60
CA PRO A 35 -21.66 9.61 22.30
C PRO A 35 -20.15 9.89 22.30
N LEU A 36 -19.47 9.54 21.22
CA LEU A 36 -18.01 9.66 21.09
C LEU A 36 -17.49 11.04 21.49
N GLU A 37 -18.11 12.12 20.99
CA GLU A 37 -17.66 13.49 21.28
C GLU A 37 -17.88 13.88 22.75
N VAL A 38 -18.91 13.38 23.39
CA VAL A 38 -19.13 13.58 24.84
C VAL A 38 -18.01 12.93 25.64
N ARG A 39 -17.59 11.74 25.26
CA ARG A 39 -16.46 11.02 25.86
C ARG A 39 -15.14 11.78 25.65
N VAL A 40 -14.88 12.24 24.42
CA VAL A 40 -13.68 13.03 24.09
C VAL A 40 -13.60 14.30 24.92
N GLN A 41 -14.70 15.05 25.02
CA GLN A 41 -14.73 16.29 25.79
C GLN A 41 -14.56 16.07 27.30
N ASP A 42 -15.11 14.98 27.86
CA ASP A 42 -14.92 14.66 29.27
C ASP A 42 -13.46 14.26 29.57
N ALA A 43 -12.85 13.44 28.72
CA ALA A 43 -11.43 13.09 28.84
C ALA A 43 -10.53 14.34 28.76
N LEU A 44 -10.77 15.18 27.76
CA LEU A 44 -10.00 16.41 27.50
C LEU A 44 -10.02 17.37 28.69
N LYS A 45 -11.17 17.52 29.36
CA LYS A 45 -11.32 18.37 30.57
C LYS A 45 -10.52 17.84 31.75
N ARG A 46 -10.25 16.55 31.82
CA ARG A 46 -9.52 15.90 32.92
C ARG A 46 -8.00 15.88 32.72
N MET A 47 -7.53 16.12 31.48
CA MET A 47 -6.11 16.09 31.12
C MET A 47 -5.41 17.39 31.48
N THR A 48 -4.16 17.27 31.97
CA THR A 48 -3.24 18.40 32.12
C THR A 48 -2.72 18.87 30.78
N LEU A 49 -2.06 20.02 30.74
CA LEU A 49 -1.42 20.53 29.52
C LEU A 49 -0.35 19.57 29.00
N GLU A 50 0.48 19.04 29.91
CA GLU A 50 1.54 18.08 29.58
C GLU A 50 0.97 16.79 28.97
N GLU A 51 -0.11 16.27 29.54
CA GLU A 51 -0.79 15.08 29.00
C GLU A 51 -1.38 15.34 27.61
N LYS A 52 -1.99 16.50 27.38
CA LYS A 52 -2.52 16.87 26.06
C LYS A 52 -1.44 16.97 25.01
N THR A 53 -0.34 17.66 25.30
CA THR A 53 0.78 17.80 24.37
C THR A 53 1.50 16.49 24.14
N ARG A 54 1.56 15.60 25.16
CA ARG A 54 2.20 14.29 25.04
C ARG A 54 1.52 13.36 24.04
N LEU A 55 0.23 13.51 23.79
CA LEU A 55 -0.49 12.74 22.76
C LEU A 55 0.01 13.00 21.33
N SER A 56 0.71 14.11 21.09
CA SER A 56 1.04 14.57 19.73
C SER A 56 2.33 14.01 19.15
N TYR A 57 3.04 13.13 19.84
CA TYR A 57 4.29 12.55 19.32
C TYR A 57 4.54 11.14 19.84
N ALA A 58 5.35 10.41 19.11
CA ALA A 58 5.66 8.99 19.37
C ALA A 58 6.25 8.72 20.75
N GLN A 59 6.16 7.47 21.17
CA GLN A 59 6.91 6.90 22.30
C GLN A 59 7.71 5.65 21.89
N GLY A 60 7.52 5.16 20.69
CA GLY A 60 8.23 4.04 20.09
C GLY A 60 8.15 4.14 18.58
N LYS A 61 8.79 3.23 17.85
CA LYS A 61 8.80 3.26 16.36
C LYS A 61 7.40 3.23 15.75
N PHE A 62 6.48 2.46 16.35
CA PHE A 62 5.10 2.31 15.87
C PHE A 62 4.07 2.51 16.99
N SER A 63 4.43 3.26 18.05
CA SER A 63 3.51 3.54 19.15
C SER A 63 3.46 5.04 19.45
N SER A 64 2.25 5.53 19.69
CA SER A 64 1.98 6.86 20.24
C SER A 64 1.29 6.72 21.59
N PRO A 65 1.60 7.59 22.58
CA PRO A 65 1.14 7.37 23.95
C PRO A 65 -0.36 7.64 24.11
N GLY A 66 -0.93 7.05 25.16
CA GLY A 66 -2.21 7.41 25.70
C GLY A 66 -2.08 8.37 26.90
N CYS A 67 -3.01 8.25 27.85
CA CYS A 67 -2.96 8.96 29.13
C CYS A 67 -3.12 7.94 30.29
N PRO A 68 -2.03 7.35 30.79
CA PRO A 68 -2.09 6.26 31.79
C PRO A 68 -2.82 6.65 33.06
N ARG A 69 -2.68 7.90 33.54
CA ARG A 69 -3.39 8.39 34.72
C ARG A 69 -4.90 8.30 34.60
N LEU A 70 -5.41 8.42 33.37
CA LEU A 70 -6.83 8.28 33.06
C LEU A 70 -7.20 6.88 32.57
N GLY A 71 -6.27 5.93 32.51
CA GLY A 71 -6.51 4.60 31.95
C GLY A 71 -6.78 4.62 30.45
N ILE A 72 -6.35 5.66 29.73
CA ILE A 72 -6.45 5.77 28.27
C ILE A 72 -5.21 5.10 27.68
N PRO A 73 -5.37 4.02 26.87
CA PRO A 73 -4.26 3.24 26.35
C PRO A 73 -3.52 3.99 25.24
N GLU A 74 -2.33 3.51 24.93
CA GLU A 74 -1.52 3.88 23.76
C GLU A 74 -2.15 3.38 22.44
N LEU A 75 -1.69 3.95 21.32
CA LEU A 75 -2.00 3.48 19.98
C LEU A 75 -0.84 2.67 19.42
N TRP A 76 -1.16 1.53 18.82
CA TRP A 76 -0.23 0.70 18.06
C TRP A 76 -0.50 0.77 16.57
N MET A 77 0.53 1.09 15.80
CA MET A 77 0.47 1.21 14.35
C MET A 77 1.22 0.03 13.68
N SER A 78 0.92 -0.23 12.43
CA SER A 78 1.68 -1.16 11.61
C SER A 78 1.74 -0.68 10.18
N ASP A 79 2.90 -0.81 9.54
CA ASP A 79 2.97 -0.73 8.09
C ASP A 79 2.07 -1.77 7.44
N GLY A 80 1.60 -1.39 6.28
CA GLY A 80 0.82 -2.27 5.44
C GLY A 80 -0.15 -1.50 4.57
N PRO A 81 -0.06 -1.47 3.26
CA PRO A 81 -1.25 -1.50 2.44
C PRO A 81 -1.59 -2.91 1.96
N HIS A 82 -0.65 -3.87 2.07
CA HIS A 82 -0.74 -5.20 1.46
C HIS A 82 -0.72 -6.36 2.47
N GLY A 83 -0.59 -6.06 3.75
CA GLY A 83 -0.50 -7.01 4.86
C GLY A 83 0.02 -6.34 6.11
N VAL A 84 -0.02 -7.02 7.24
CA VAL A 84 0.44 -6.49 8.52
C VAL A 84 1.92 -6.80 8.68
N ARG A 85 2.78 -5.78 8.71
CA ARG A 85 4.23 -5.94 8.84
C ARG A 85 4.59 -6.73 10.10
N ALA A 86 5.68 -7.50 10.05
CA ALA A 86 6.26 -8.16 11.22
C ALA A 86 6.70 -7.12 12.26
N GLU A 87 6.66 -7.52 13.53
CA GLU A 87 7.03 -6.63 14.64
C GLU A 87 8.51 -6.24 14.55
N ILE A 88 8.76 -4.95 14.77
CA ILE A 88 10.12 -4.40 14.93
C ILE A 88 10.39 -4.04 16.39
N ASN A 89 11.65 -3.80 16.69
CA ASN A 89 12.07 -3.33 18.02
C ASN A 89 11.43 -1.98 18.35
N TRP A 90 11.33 -1.71 19.66
CA TRP A 90 10.71 -0.48 20.16
C TRP A 90 11.40 0.80 19.64
N ASN A 91 12.74 0.83 19.63
CA ASN A 91 13.52 2.02 19.32
C ASN A 91 14.33 1.96 18.02
N ASP A 92 14.35 0.83 17.32
CA ASP A 92 15.12 0.67 16.07
C ASP A 92 14.32 -0.07 14.99
N TRP A 93 14.89 -0.18 13.79
CA TRP A 93 14.26 -0.83 12.65
C TRP A 93 14.50 -2.34 12.55
N GLY A 94 15.19 -2.93 13.56
CA GLY A 94 15.39 -4.38 13.61
C GLY A 94 14.09 -5.13 13.88
N TYR A 95 13.94 -6.31 13.30
CA TYR A 95 12.81 -7.18 13.61
C TYR A 95 12.88 -7.68 15.04
N ALA A 96 11.75 -7.66 15.76
CA ALA A 96 11.64 -8.16 17.13
C ALA A 96 11.79 -9.69 17.24
N GLY A 97 11.80 -10.39 16.11
CA GLY A 97 12.04 -11.84 16.06
C GLY A 97 10.87 -12.70 16.54
N TRP A 98 9.65 -12.15 16.59
CA TRP A 98 8.48 -12.93 16.99
C TRP A 98 8.18 -14.03 15.97
N THR A 99 7.70 -15.18 16.46
CA THR A 99 7.34 -16.33 15.61
C THR A 99 5.87 -16.30 15.17
N SER A 100 5.04 -15.51 15.84
CA SER A 100 3.58 -15.42 15.64
C SER A 100 3.14 -14.23 14.78
N ASP A 101 4.07 -13.50 14.18
CA ASP A 101 3.81 -12.24 13.45
C ASP A 101 3.84 -12.38 11.93
N SER A 102 3.81 -13.60 11.41
CA SER A 102 3.64 -13.84 9.97
C SER A 102 2.20 -13.56 9.53
N CYS A 103 2.04 -12.91 8.38
CA CYS A 103 0.74 -12.48 7.85
C CYS A 103 0.41 -13.16 6.51
N THR A 104 -0.78 -12.88 5.98
CA THR A 104 -1.10 -13.07 4.56
C THR A 104 -0.55 -11.87 3.79
N ALA A 105 0.24 -12.09 2.74
CA ALA A 105 0.51 -11.05 1.77
C ALA A 105 -0.64 -11.04 0.73
N PHE A 106 -1.35 -9.94 0.67
CA PHE A 106 -2.31 -9.68 -0.39
C PHE A 106 -1.57 -9.11 -1.61
N PRO A 107 -2.13 -9.23 -2.83
CA PRO A 107 -1.52 -8.63 -4.03
C PRO A 107 -1.30 -7.12 -3.89
N ALA A 108 -0.32 -6.61 -4.64
CA ALA A 108 -0.04 -5.17 -4.70
C ALA A 108 -1.30 -4.36 -5.07
N LEU A 109 -1.39 -3.10 -4.61
CA LEU A 109 -2.56 -2.27 -4.90
C LEU A 109 -2.75 -1.99 -6.40
N THR A 110 -1.68 -2.00 -7.20
CA THR A 110 -1.80 -1.98 -8.67
C THR A 110 -2.53 -3.20 -9.22
N CYS A 111 -2.31 -4.39 -8.61
CA CYS A 111 -3.07 -5.59 -8.96
C CYS A 111 -4.54 -5.48 -8.55
N LEU A 112 -4.80 -4.97 -7.35
CA LEU A 112 -6.15 -4.70 -6.88
C LEU A 112 -6.87 -3.71 -7.82
N ALA A 113 -6.22 -2.60 -8.18
CA ALA A 113 -6.76 -1.61 -9.11
C ALA A 113 -7.04 -2.20 -10.49
N ALA A 114 -6.17 -3.13 -10.97
CA ALA A 114 -6.34 -3.81 -12.25
C ALA A 114 -7.58 -4.73 -12.30
N SER A 115 -8.14 -5.12 -11.17
CA SER A 115 -9.43 -5.84 -11.14
C SER A 115 -10.62 -4.96 -11.52
N TRP A 116 -10.54 -3.65 -11.33
CA TRP A 116 -11.64 -2.68 -11.48
C TRP A 116 -12.90 -3.07 -10.69
N ASN A 117 -12.72 -3.80 -9.61
CA ASN A 117 -13.80 -4.40 -8.82
C ASN A 117 -13.77 -3.89 -7.37
N PRO A 118 -14.62 -2.92 -7.01
CA PRO A 118 -14.70 -2.39 -5.64
C PRO A 118 -15.10 -3.45 -4.59
N ASP A 119 -15.83 -4.50 -4.98
CA ASP A 119 -16.17 -5.59 -4.06
C ASP A 119 -14.93 -6.40 -3.65
N LEU A 120 -13.92 -6.51 -4.52
CA LEU A 120 -12.63 -7.09 -4.16
C LEU A 120 -11.85 -6.18 -3.21
N ALA A 121 -11.92 -4.86 -3.41
CA ALA A 121 -11.32 -3.94 -2.47
C ALA A 121 -11.96 -4.02 -1.07
N ALA A 122 -13.28 -4.27 -1.00
CA ALA A 122 -13.97 -4.55 0.25
C ALA A 122 -13.48 -5.86 0.89
N LYS A 123 -13.38 -6.95 0.12
CA LYS A 123 -12.86 -8.24 0.64
C LYS A 123 -11.42 -8.11 1.12
N TYR A 124 -10.59 -7.37 0.39
CA TYR A 124 -9.21 -7.07 0.74
C TYR A 124 -9.15 -6.32 2.08
N GLY A 125 -9.89 -5.19 2.18
CA GLY A 125 -9.95 -4.37 3.37
C GLY A 125 -10.43 -5.14 4.60
N LYS A 126 -11.45 -6.01 4.42
CA LYS A 126 -11.95 -6.88 5.49
C LYS A 126 -10.85 -7.81 5.99
N ALA A 127 -10.21 -8.57 5.10
CA ALA A 127 -9.24 -9.59 5.46
C ALA A 127 -7.99 -8.98 6.14
N ILE A 128 -7.44 -7.89 5.57
CA ILE A 128 -6.29 -7.22 6.18
C ILE A 128 -6.65 -6.54 7.52
N GLY A 129 -7.86 -6.01 7.62
CA GLY A 129 -8.39 -5.43 8.85
C GLY A 129 -8.56 -6.47 9.96
N GLU A 130 -9.01 -7.68 9.63
CA GLU A 130 -9.09 -8.82 10.56
C GLU A 130 -7.71 -9.23 11.07
N GLU A 131 -6.68 -9.28 10.21
CA GLU A 131 -5.30 -9.59 10.62
C GLU A 131 -4.70 -8.47 11.50
N ALA A 132 -4.92 -7.21 11.12
CA ALA A 132 -4.46 -6.07 11.93
C ALA A 132 -5.12 -6.08 13.31
N ARG A 133 -6.42 -6.34 13.38
CA ARG A 133 -7.15 -6.46 14.66
C ARG A 133 -6.65 -7.61 15.51
N TYR A 134 -6.43 -8.79 14.92
CA TYR A 134 -5.86 -9.95 15.64
C TYR A 134 -4.48 -9.64 16.24
N ARG A 135 -3.67 -8.86 15.51
CA ARG A 135 -2.35 -8.39 15.93
C ARG A 135 -2.42 -7.17 16.86
N GLU A 136 -3.61 -6.81 17.36
CA GLU A 136 -3.84 -5.68 18.26
C GLU A 136 -3.36 -4.33 17.73
N LYS A 137 -3.38 -4.16 16.39
CA LYS A 137 -3.05 -2.87 15.78
C LYS A 137 -4.29 -1.97 15.79
N ASP A 138 -4.05 -0.72 16.16
CA ASP A 138 -5.08 0.33 16.20
C ASP A 138 -5.11 1.12 14.88
N VAL A 139 -3.95 1.22 14.22
CA VAL A 139 -3.81 1.94 12.95
C VAL A 139 -3.04 1.09 11.94
N LEU A 140 -3.64 0.85 10.78
CA LEU A 140 -3.02 0.24 9.61
C LEU A 140 -2.63 1.33 8.62
N LEU A 141 -1.33 1.44 8.29
CA LEU A 141 -0.78 2.49 7.42
C LEU A 141 -1.03 2.19 5.94
N GLY A 142 -2.26 2.34 5.53
CA GLY A 142 -2.78 2.11 4.18
C GLY A 142 -4.27 2.46 4.05
N PRO A 143 -4.79 2.52 2.81
CA PRO A 143 -4.14 2.27 1.52
C PRO A 143 -3.30 3.45 1.02
N GLY A 144 -2.38 3.17 0.09
CA GLY A 144 -1.70 4.18 -0.72
C GLY A 144 -2.59 4.62 -1.89
N VAL A 145 -2.71 5.95 -2.12
CA VAL A 145 -3.60 6.48 -3.17
C VAL A 145 -2.96 7.57 -4.04
N ASN A 146 -1.64 7.72 -3.98
CA ASN A 146 -0.95 8.67 -4.86
C ASN A 146 -1.12 8.26 -6.33
N ILE A 147 -1.19 9.26 -7.21
CA ILE A 147 -1.40 9.04 -8.63
C ILE A 147 -0.11 8.56 -9.31
N TYR A 148 -0.24 7.54 -10.16
CA TYR A 148 0.81 7.06 -11.04
C TYR A 148 1.14 8.15 -12.07
N ARG A 149 2.21 8.92 -11.81
CA ARG A 149 2.63 10.05 -12.64
C ARG A 149 3.74 9.66 -13.63
N THR A 150 4.62 8.77 -13.22
CA THR A 150 5.78 8.31 -13.99
C THR A 150 5.99 6.81 -13.77
N PRO A 151 6.40 6.05 -14.82
CA PRO A 151 6.74 4.64 -14.66
C PRO A 151 8.04 4.41 -13.88
N LEU A 152 8.77 5.45 -13.49
CA LEU A 152 10.01 5.32 -12.74
C LEU A 152 9.82 5.38 -11.22
N ASN A 153 8.68 5.84 -10.71
CA ASN A 153 8.47 5.91 -9.26
C ASN A 153 8.53 4.50 -8.63
N GLY A 154 9.46 4.33 -7.69
CA GLY A 154 9.71 3.06 -7.03
C GLY A 154 8.55 2.51 -6.19
N ARG A 155 7.58 3.35 -5.80
CA ARG A 155 6.43 2.94 -4.97
C ARG A 155 5.10 2.83 -5.71
N ASN A 156 5.08 2.89 -7.03
CA ASN A 156 3.82 2.77 -7.78
C ASN A 156 3.06 1.47 -7.48
N PHE A 157 3.74 0.38 -7.13
CA PHE A 157 3.09 -0.88 -6.74
C PHE A 157 2.17 -0.73 -5.52
N GLU A 158 2.39 0.27 -4.67
CA GLU A 158 1.58 0.57 -3.48
C GLU A 158 0.36 1.44 -3.78
N TYR A 159 0.15 1.86 -5.04
CA TYR A 159 -0.87 2.83 -5.43
C TYR A 159 -1.91 2.25 -6.39
N LEU A 160 -3.00 2.99 -6.63
CA LEU A 160 -4.19 2.52 -7.35
C LEU A 160 -4.25 3.01 -8.82
N GLY A 161 -3.12 3.40 -9.41
CA GLY A 161 -3.02 3.75 -10.81
C GLY A 161 -3.04 5.25 -11.12
N GLU A 162 -3.27 5.60 -12.40
CA GLU A 162 -3.17 6.96 -12.93
C GLU A 162 -4.49 7.76 -12.90
N ASP A 163 -5.60 7.08 -12.62
CA ASP A 163 -6.91 7.71 -12.65
C ASP A 163 -7.45 7.98 -11.25
N PRO A 164 -7.73 9.26 -10.90
CA PRO A 164 -8.24 9.62 -9.59
C PRO A 164 -9.64 9.05 -9.29
N TYR A 165 -10.46 8.78 -10.32
CA TYR A 165 -11.77 8.16 -10.12
C TYR A 165 -11.62 6.69 -9.74
N LEU A 166 -10.83 5.90 -10.50
CA LEU A 166 -10.55 4.50 -10.17
C LEU A 166 -9.95 4.38 -8.77
N ALA A 167 -8.95 5.23 -8.43
CA ALA A 167 -8.35 5.24 -7.11
C ALA A 167 -9.38 5.53 -6.01
N SER A 168 -10.32 6.45 -6.25
CA SER A 168 -11.41 6.78 -5.32
C SER A 168 -12.36 5.61 -5.10
N GLU A 169 -12.80 4.95 -6.18
CA GLU A 169 -13.74 3.82 -6.09
C GLU A 169 -13.14 2.60 -5.41
N MET A 170 -11.84 2.39 -5.55
CA MET A 170 -11.14 1.27 -4.94
C MET A 170 -10.76 1.54 -3.48
N CYS A 171 -10.33 2.75 -3.11
CA CYS A 171 -9.89 3.03 -1.74
C CYS A 171 -11.05 3.10 -0.74
N VAL A 172 -12.24 3.57 -1.13
CA VAL A 172 -13.39 3.75 -0.23
C VAL A 172 -13.82 2.43 0.44
N PRO A 173 -14.15 1.35 -0.30
CA PRO A 173 -14.54 0.09 0.34
C PRO A 173 -13.41 -0.56 1.14
N TYR A 174 -12.14 -0.42 0.70
CA TYR A 174 -10.99 -0.87 1.48
C TYR A 174 -10.98 -0.22 2.88
N ILE A 175 -11.09 1.12 2.94
CA ILE A 175 -11.09 1.89 4.19
C ILE A 175 -12.24 1.48 5.09
N GLN A 176 -13.45 1.42 4.54
CA GLN A 176 -14.65 1.08 5.31
C GLN A 176 -14.55 -0.29 5.96
N GLU A 177 -14.04 -1.28 5.24
CA GLU A 177 -13.93 -2.65 5.74
C GLU A 177 -12.78 -2.81 6.75
N VAL A 178 -11.65 -2.13 6.59
CA VAL A 178 -10.61 -2.08 7.63
C VAL A 178 -11.20 -1.53 8.94
N GLN A 179 -11.94 -0.41 8.86
CA GLN A 179 -12.48 0.29 10.01
C GLN A 179 -13.62 -0.46 10.73
N LYS A 180 -14.36 -1.31 10.04
CA LYS A 180 -15.33 -2.22 10.68
C LYS A 180 -14.68 -3.19 11.67
N ASN A 181 -13.38 -3.43 11.54
CA ASN A 181 -12.61 -4.24 12.49
C ASN A 181 -12.14 -3.46 13.73
N GLY A 182 -12.50 -2.19 13.87
CA GLY A 182 -12.02 -1.32 14.94
C GLY A 182 -10.53 -0.96 14.78
N VAL A 183 -10.03 -0.97 13.56
CA VAL A 183 -8.69 -0.55 13.14
C VAL A 183 -8.83 0.68 12.26
N ALA A 184 -8.09 1.75 12.52
CA ALA A 184 -8.09 2.91 11.65
C ALA A 184 -7.31 2.60 10.36
N ALA A 185 -7.91 2.85 9.21
CA ALA A 185 -7.16 3.02 7.98
C ALA A 185 -6.41 4.36 8.03
N CYS A 186 -5.17 4.39 7.51
CA CYS A 186 -4.36 5.60 7.40
C CYS A 186 -3.98 5.81 5.94
N VAL A 187 -4.80 6.57 5.23
CA VAL A 187 -4.61 6.82 3.78
C VAL A 187 -3.36 7.64 3.54
N LYS A 188 -2.54 7.24 2.54
CA LYS A 188 -1.21 7.80 2.32
C LYS A 188 -0.86 7.98 0.84
N HIS A 189 0.10 8.86 0.52
CA HIS A 189 0.80 9.87 1.31
C HIS A 189 0.26 11.25 0.92
N TYR A 190 -0.29 11.97 1.83
CA TYR A 190 -0.98 13.25 1.61
C TYR A 190 -0.02 14.44 1.67
N ALA A 191 0.33 15.08 0.54
CA ALA A 191 -0.05 14.77 -0.84
C ALA A 191 1.15 14.98 -1.78
N LEU A 192 0.99 14.49 -3.04
CA LEU A 192 1.95 14.75 -4.12
C LEU A 192 3.30 14.03 -3.96
N ASN A 193 3.39 12.94 -3.20
CA ASN A 193 4.56 12.07 -3.18
C ASN A 193 4.52 11.10 -4.39
N ASN A 194 4.90 11.61 -5.57
CA ASN A 194 4.82 10.88 -6.84
C ASN A 194 6.19 10.46 -7.37
N GLN A 195 7.23 10.56 -6.56
CA GLN A 195 8.58 10.04 -6.77
C GLN A 195 9.27 9.76 -5.44
N GLU A 196 10.27 8.89 -5.47
CA GLU A 196 11.09 8.55 -4.30
C GLU A 196 12.40 9.34 -4.26
N LEU A 197 12.94 9.69 -5.42
CA LEU A 197 14.16 10.51 -5.51
C LEU A 197 13.91 11.89 -4.89
N TRP A 198 14.74 12.25 -3.90
CA TRP A 198 14.66 13.51 -3.13
C TRP A 198 13.34 13.76 -2.39
N ARG A 199 12.53 12.72 -2.17
CA ARG A 199 11.19 12.84 -1.55
C ARG A 199 11.18 13.62 -0.24
N GLY A 200 12.27 13.60 0.55
CA GLY A 200 12.36 14.29 1.85
C GLY A 200 12.46 15.82 1.78
N HIS A 201 12.70 16.40 0.59
CA HIS A 201 12.94 17.85 0.49
C HIS A 201 12.53 18.49 -0.85
N ILE A 202 12.24 17.71 -1.89
CA ILE A 202 11.81 18.25 -3.19
C ILE A 202 10.53 19.10 -3.05
N ASP A 203 10.54 20.28 -3.64
CA ASP A 203 9.39 21.20 -3.63
C ASP A 203 8.57 21.09 -4.91
N VAL A 204 7.40 20.48 -4.79
CA VAL A 204 6.47 20.25 -5.90
C VAL A 204 5.68 21.52 -6.21
N GLN A 205 5.82 22.00 -7.43
CA GLN A 205 5.03 23.09 -8.00
C GLN A 205 3.92 22.51 -8.88
N VAL A 206 2.69 22.76 -8.52
CA VAL A 206 1.47 22.22 -9.18
C VAL A 206 0.42 23.32 -9.30
N SER A 207 -0.37 23.34 -10.36
CA SER A 207 -1.52 24.24 -10.48
C SER A 207 -2.65 23.87 -9.51
N ASP A 208 -3.52 24.81 -9.17
CA ASP A 208 -4.71 24.50 -8.36
C ASP A 208 -5.60 23.47 -9.07
N ARG A 209 -5.72 23.61 -10.39
CA ARG A 209 -6.53 22.72 -11.17
C ARG A 209 -6.02 21.27 -11.09
N ALA A 210 -4.74 21.04 -11.32
CA ALA A 210 -4.15 19.71 -11.22
C ALA A 210 -4.22 19.16 -9.77
N LEU A 211 -3.98 20.02 -8.78
CA LEU A 211 -4.09 19.66 -7.37
C LEU A 211 -5.48 19.11 -7.05
N TYR A 212 -6.56 19.85 -7.39
CA TYR A 212 -7.93 19.48 -7.05
C TYR A 212 -8.56 18.43 -7.97
N GLU A 213 -8.16 18.36 -9.26
CA GLU A 213 -8.77 17.44 -10.23
C GLU A 213 -8.04 16.10 -10.35
N ILE A 214 -6.73 16.05 -10.02
CA ILE A 214 -5.89 14.85 -10.22
C ILE A 214 -5.38 14.28 -8.90
N TYR A 215 -4.71 15.09 -8.06
CA TYR A 215 -3.93 14.57 -6.94
C TYR A 215 -4.72 14.44 -5.62
N LEU A 216 -5.76 15.23 -5.43
CA LEU A 216 -6.57 15.23 -4.20
C LEU A 216 -7.85 14.37 -4.24
N PRO A 217 -8.47 14.01 -5.37
CA PRO A 217 -9.79 13.37 -5.37
C PRO A 217 -9.87 12.05 -4.60
N ALA A 218 -8.84 11.20 -4.66
CA ALA A 218 -8.84 9.94 -3.91
C ALA A 218 -8.80 10.19 -2.38
N PHE A 219 -8.04 11.17 -1.92
CA PHE A 219 -8.03 11.59 -0.51
C PHE A 219 -9.37 12.19 -0.09
N LYS A 220 -9.98 13.02 -0.94
CA LYS A 220 -11.32 13.56 -0.70
C LYS A 220 -12.36 12.44 -0.57
N ALA A 221 -12.32 11.47 -1.47
CA ALA A 221 -13.20 10.30 -1.42
C ALA A 221 -12.98 9.47 -0.14
N ALA A 222 -11.72 9.27 0.26
CA ALA A 222 -11.36 8.61 1.51
C ALA A 222 -11.98 9.30 2.74
N VAL A 223 -11.97 10.64 2.78
CA VAL A 223 -12.57 11.41 3.86
C VAL A 223 -14.09 11.39 3.79
N GLN A 224 -14.67 11.86 2.68
CA GLN A 224 -16.11 12.16 2.60
C GLN A 224 -16.99 10.93 2.37
N ARG A 225 -16.46 9.90 1.69
CA ARG A 225 -17.18 8.67 1.37
C ARG A 225 -16.66 7.47 2.20
N GLY A 226 -15.35 7.39 2.40
CA GLY A 226 -14.71 6.33 3.18
C GLY A 226 -14.81 6.54 4.69
N GLY A 227 -14.99 7.78 5.15
CA GLY A 227 -15.03 8.13 6.57
C GLY A 227 -13.72 7.76 7.28
N VAL A 228 -12.57 7.98 6.62
CA VAL A 228 -11.26 7.59 7.12
C VAL A 228 -10.93 8.25 8.46
N TRP A 229 -10.28 7.50 9.38
CA TRP A 229 -9.97 7.99 10.73
C TRP A 229 -8.57 8.56 10.86
N SER A 230 -7.66 8.26 9.94
CA SER A 230 -6.33 8.86 9.92
C SER A 230 -5.79 9.01 8.49
N ILE A 231 -4.88 9.96 8.32
CA ILE A 231 -4.19 10.26 7.06
C ILE A 231 -2.71 10.46 7.35
N MET A 232 -1.83 9.90 6.52
CA MET A 232 -0.40 10.09 6.62
C MET A 232 0.04 11.24 5.73
N GLY A 233 0.69 12.25 6.32
CA GLY A 233 1.30 13.38 5.61
C GLY A 233 2.55 12.94 4.85
N ALA A 234 2.73 13.47 3.63
CA ALA A 234 3.86 13.13 2.77
C ALA A 234 5.16 13.83 3.18
N TYR A 235 6.30 13.30 2.68
CA TYR A 235 7.63 13.85 2.94
C TYR A 235 7.92 15.17 2.22
N ASN A 236 7.46 15.28 0.96
CA ASN A 236 7.82 16.35 0.05
C ASN A 236 7.25 17.72 0.47
N LYS A 237 7.83 18.75 -0.06
CA LYS A 237 7.23 20.07 -0.02
C LYS A 237 6.21 20.25 -1.15
N VAL A 238 5.26 21.14 -0.91
CA VAL A 238 4.30 21.61 -1.90
C VAL A 238 4.31 23.14 -1.84
N ARG A 239 4.69 23.80 -2.92
CA ARG A 239 4.73 25.27 -3.01
C ARG A 239 5.45 25.91 -1.81
N GLY A 240 6.61 25.34 -1.45
CA GLY A 240 7.51 25.89 -0.42
C GLY A 240 7.36 25.33 0.99
N MET A 241 6.28 24.60 1.31
CA MET A 241 6.00 24.10 2.66
C MET A 241 5.89 22.57 2.65
N HIS A 242 6.42 21.89 3.68
CA HIS A 242 6.29 20.43 3.80
C HIS A 242 4.84 19.99 3.91
N ALA A 243 4.44 19.00 3.10
CA ALA A 243 3.05 18.54 2.99
C ALA A 243 2.45 18.10 4.33
N THR A 244 3.26 17.46 5.18
CA THR A 244 2.80 16.92 6.47
C THR A 244 2.34 17.99 7.47
N HIS A 245 2.83 19.25 7.34
CA HIS A 245 2.40 20.39 8.15
C HIS A 245 2.13 21.62 7.29
N HIS A 246 1.34 21.43 6.25
CA HIS A 246 1.03 22.43 5.24
C HIS A 246 -0.33 23.09 5.52
N LYS A 247 -0.35 24.42 5.75
CA LYS A 247 -1.57 25.15 6.11
C LYS A 247 -2.72 24.90 5.11
N LEU A 248 -2.47 25.12 3.80
CA LEU A 248 -3.50 24.92 2.77
C LEU A 248 -4.00 23.47 2.74
N LEU A 249 -3.08 22.48 2.73
CA LEU A 249 -3.47 21.08 2.62
C LEU A 249 -4.24 20.61 3.86
N ASN A 250 -3.68 20.82 5.07
CA ASN A 250 -4.23 20.19 6.28
C ASN A 250 -5.35 21.02 6.91
N ASN A 251 -5.19 22.35 7.05
CA ASN A 251 -6.19 23.16 7.71
C ASN A 251 -7.31 23.54 6.75
N ASP A 252 -6.94 24.16 5.61
CA ASP A 252 -7.94 24.78 4.74
C ASP A 252 -8.72 23.73 3.96
N ILE A 253 -8.04 22.78 3.31
CA ILE A 253 -8.67 21.73 2.47
C ILE A 253 -9.15 20.55 3.33
N LEU A 254 -8.22 19.83 3.99
CA LEU A 254 -8.53 18.56 4.64
C LEU A 254 -9.51 18.74 5.80
N LYS A 255 -9.16 19.58 6.79
CA LYS A 255 -9.98 19.80 7.99
C LYS A 255 -11.12 20.78 7.73
N GLY A 256 -10.89 21.82 6.91
CA GLY A 256 -11.87 22.85 6.58
C GLY A 256 -12.88 22.40 5.52
N GLU A 257 -12.47 22.33 4.25
CA GLU A 257 -13.38 22.06 3.13
C GLU A 257 -14.02 20.66 3.20
N TRP A 258 -13.22 19.64 3.58
CA TRP A 258 -13.71 18.26 3.58
C TRP A 258 -14.29 17.79 4.91
N GLY A 259 -14.07 18.56 5.98
CA GLY A 259 -14.60 18.24 7.31
C GLY A 259 -13.94 17.04 7.99
N PHE A 260 -12.66 16.78 7.72
CA PHE A 260 -11.94 15.66 8.32
C PHE A 260 -11.82 15.79 9.84
N ASP A 261 -12.38 14.85 10.57
CA ASP A 261 -12.40 14.81 12.05
C ASP A 261 -11.34 13.89 12.68
N GLY A 262 -10.59 13.16 11.83
CA GLY A 262 -9.54 12.23 12.26
C GLY A 262 -8.18 12.87 12.51
N CYS A 263 -7.13 12.05 12.57
CA CYS A 263 -5.74 12.46 12.82
C CYS A 263 -4.91 12.55 11.55
N VAL A 264 -4.12 13.61 11.40
CA VAL A 264 -2.98 13.67 10.48
C VAL A 264 -1.75 13.13 11.23
N ILE A 265 -1.15 12.08 10.68
CA ILE A 265 0.07 11.43 11.21
C ILE A 265 1.19 11.71 10.23
N THR A 266 2.40 12.01 10.69
CA THR A 266 3.55 12.14 9.77
C THR A 266 3.87 10.80 9.10
N ASP A 267 4.40 10.81 7.89
CA ASP A 267 5.35 9.77 7.51
C ASP A 267 6.60 9.88 8.43
N TRP A 268 7.38 8.81 8.55
CA TRP A 268 8.44 8.70 9.56
C TRP A 268 9.61 9.66 9.29
N GLY A 269 9.67 10.73 10.09
CA GLY A 269 10.67 11.79 9.94
C GLY A 269 10.25 12.94 9.01
N ALA A 270 8.96 13.07 8.69
CA ALA A 270 8.47 14.09 7.78
C ALA A 270 8.22 15.47 8.41
N ALA A 271 8.25 15.61 9.75
CA ALA A 271 8.13 16.92 10.41
C ALA A 271 9.45 17.69 10.37
N HIS A 272 9.40 19.02 10.22
CA HIS A 272 10.58 19.88 10.05
C HIS A 272 10.53 21.21 10.81
N ASP A 273 9.40 21.58 11.42
CA ASP A 273 9.23 22.82 12.18
C ASP A 273 8.18 22.67 13.28
N THR A 274 8.49 23.16 14.50
CA THR A 274 7.58 23.05 15.65
C THR A 274 6.34 23.92 15.50
N TYR A 275 6.48 25.16 15.05
CA TYR A 275 5.36 26.09 14.92
C TYR A 275 4.41 25.65 13.82
N GLU A 276 4.95 25.32 12.64
CA GLU A 276 4.15 24.82 11.52
C GLU A 276 3.44 23.51 11.88
N ALA A 277 4.15 22.55 12.47
CA ALA A 277 3.57 21.28 12.93
C ALA A 277 2.44 21.49 13.95
N ALA A 278 2.61 22.43 14.88
CA ALA A 278 1.58 22.75 15.83
C ALA A 278 0.39 23.44 15.17
N MET A 279 0.61 24.48 14.36
CA MET A 279 -0.41 25.39 13.86
C MET A 279 -1.10 24.91 12.59
N TYR A 280 -0.40 24.08 11.78
CA TYR A 280 -0.87 23.74 10.43
C TYR A 280 -1.30 22.28 10.29
N GLY A 281 -1.97 21.78 11.32
CA GLY A 281 -2.88 20.65 11.21
C GLY A 281 -2.23 19.26 11.37
N LEU A 282 -0.93 19.14 11.66
CA LEU A 282 -0.33 17.87 12.05
C LEU A 282 -0.81 17.49 13.46
N ASP A 283 -1.20 16.22 13.69
CA ASP A 283 -1.76 15.77 14.96
C ASP A 283 -0.82 14.82 15.72
N ILE A 284 -0.14 13.89 15.01
CA ILE A 284 0.82 12.95 15.61
C ILE A 284 2.12 12.93 14.79
N GLU A 285 3.24 13.20 15.46
CA GLU A 285 4.57 13.14 14.88
C GLU A 285 5.23 11.79 15.14
N MET A 286 5.70 11.12 14.07
CA MET A 286 6.35 9.81 14.11
C MET A 286 7.73 9.87 13.47
N GLY A 287 8.71 9.17 14.04
CA GLY A 287 9.99 8.84 13.42
C GLY A 287 10.98 9.98 13.18
N SER A 288 10.76 11.18 13.71
CA SER A 288 11.58 12.36 13.42
C SER A 288 13.04 12.23 13.89
N TYR A 289 13.93 12.92 13.17
CA TYR A 289 15.34 13.12 13.52
C TYR A 289 15.55 14.60 13.75
N THR A 290 15.44 15.04 15.01
CA THR A 290 15.56 16.47 15.37
C THR A 290 16.85 16.74 16.15
N ASN A 291 17.47 17.89 15.94
CA ASN A 291 18.45 18.58 16.79
C ASN A 291 19.23 17.71 17.80
N GLY A 292 19.99 16.73 17.35
CA GLY A 292 20.73 15.82 18.20
C GLY A 292 19.95 14.60 18.67
N LEU A 293 18.70 14.43 18.22
CA LEU A 293 18.00 13.16 18.33
C LEU A 293 18.77 12.12 17.53
N THR A 294 19.42 11.21 18.20
CA THR A 294 20.03 10.05 17.57
C THR A 294 19.10 8.86 17.74
N SER A 295 19.14 7.93 16.80
CA SER A 295 18.47 6.64 16.93
C SER A 295 18.92 5.84 18.18
N GLU A 296 19.96 6.27 18.83
CA GLU A 296 20.58 5.69 20.03
C GLU A 296 20.02 6.27 21.33
N SER A 297 19.28 7.39 21.27
CA SER A 297 18.73 8.02 22.46
C SER A 297 17.43 7.30 22.91
N GLU A 298 17.49 6.62 24.03
CA GLU A 298 16.34 5.95 24.68
C GLU A 298 15.18 6.90 24.97
N PHE A 299 15.45 8.20 25.13
CA PHE A 299 14.49 9.27 25.46
C PHE A 299 14.35 10.34 24.38
N GLY A 300 14.83 10.07 23.15
CA GLY A 300 14.87 11.04 22.09
C GLY A 300 13.50 11.52 21.57
N TYR A 301 12.42 10.83 21.87
CA TYR A 301 11.07 11.20 21.44
C TYR A 301 10.62 12.57 21.98
N ASP A 302 11.06 12.97 23.19
CA ASP A 302 10.75 14.28 23.77
C ASP A 302 11.39 15.45 23.01
N ASP A 303 12.40 15.19 22.20
CA ASP A 303 13.08 16.21 21.36
C ASP A 303 12.42 16.37 19.98
N TYR A 304 11.36 15.62 19.68
CA TYR A 304 10.55 15.80 18.47
C TYR A 304 9.97 17.22 18.38
N TYR A 305 9.61 17.67 17.18
CA TYR A 305 9.06 19.02 16.98
C TYR A 305 7.79 19.26 17.81
N LEU A 306 6.92 18.26 17.93
CA LEU A 306 5.73 18.30 18.81
C LEU A 306 6.02 17.83 20.25
N GLY A 307 7.29 17.69 20.64
CA GLY A 307 7.72 17.34 21.99
C GLY A 307 7.92 18.55 22.90
N LYS A 308 9.07 18.62 23.59
CA LYS A 308 9.40 19.68 24.58
C LYS A 308 9.26 21.09 24.02
N ASN A 309 9.66 21.32 22.77
CA ASN A 309 9.58 22.63 22.13
C ASN A 309 8.12 23.08 21.95
N TYR A 310 7.24 22.18 21.55
CA TYR A 310 5.81 22.46 21.45
C TYR A 310 5.21 22.86 22.81
N LEU A 311 5.44 22.06 23.85
CA LEU A 311 4.99 22.38 25.21
C LEU A 311 5.52 23.73 25.68
N LYS A 312 6.79 24.05 25.40
CA LYS A 312 7.40 25.35 25.73
C LYS A 312 6.69 26.50 25.01
N MET A 313 6.44 26.37 23.71
CA MET A 313 5.76 27.41 22.93
C MET A 313 4.32 27.65 23.39
N VAL A 314 3.62 26.60 23.84
CA VAL A 314 2.28 26.72 24.44
C VAL A 314 2.35 27.49 25.78
N LYS A 315 3.31 27.15 26.66
CA LYS A 315 3.52 27.86 27.95
C LYS A 315 3.90 29.33 27.76
N GLU A 316 4.60 29.65 26.67
CA GLU A 316 4.96 31.01 26.29
C GLU A 316 3.79 31.78 25.61
N GLY A 317 2.65 31.15 25.40
CA GLY A 317 1.49 31.77 24.73
C GLY A 317 1.64 31.95 23.22
N LYS A 318 2.68 31.34 22.60
CA LYS A 318 2.90 31.40 21.15
C LYS A 318 1.94 30.47 20.36
N ILE A 319 1.45 29.43 21.01
CA ILE A 319 0.47 28.50 20.46
C ILE A 319 -0.79 28.54 21.33
N PRO A 320 -1.96 28.85 20.74
CA PRO A 320 -3.22 28.93 21.47
C PRO A 320 -3.68 27.59 22.03
N MET A 321 -4.36 27.62 23.19
CA MET A 321 -4.91 26.41 23.83
C MET A 321 -5.97 25.69 22.98
N GLU A 322 -6.67 26.40 22.11
CA GLU A 322 -7.63 25.83 21.16
C GLU A 322 -6.95 24.84 20.22
N VAL A 323 -5.74 25.15 19.74
CA VAL A 323 -4.91 24.28 18.89
C VAL A 323 -4.51 23.02 19.66
N VAL A 324 -4.07 23.17 20.90
CA VAL A 324 -3.71 22.03 21.78
C VAL A 324 -4.92 21.12 22.02
N ASN A 325 -6.06 21.73 22.32
CA ASN A 325 -7.29 20.98 22.57
C ASN A 325 -7.83 20.27 21.32
N ASP A 326 -7.76 20.89 20.13
CA ASP A 326 -8.16 20.24 18.87
C ASP A 326 -7.29 19.01 18.57
N LYS A 327 -5.94 19.13 18.66
CA LYS A 327 -5.03 18.00 18.46
C LYS A 327 -5.30 16.86 19.45
N ALA A 328 -5.36 17.17 20.73
CA ALA A 328 -5.64 16.16 21.75
C ALA A 328 -7.01 15.50 21.56
N ALA A 329 -8.04 16.26 21.18
CA ALA A 329 -9.37 15.73 20.88
C ALA A 329 -9.35 14.75 19.69
N ARG A 330 -8.59 15.05 18.63
CA ARG A 330 -8.45 14.18 17.46
C ARG A 330 -7.76 12.86 17.82
N VAL A 331 -6.69 12.91 18.60
CA VAL A 331 -5.99 11.70 19.06
C VAL A 331 -6.89 10.88 20.01
N LEU A 332 -7.59 11.52 20.95
CA LEU A 332 -8.56 10.84 21.81
C LEU A 332 -9.68 10.17 21.00
N ARG A 333 -10.20 10.87 20.00
CA ARG A 333 -11.22 10.31 19.09
C ARG A 333 -10.72 9.06 18.39
N LEU A 334 -9.47 9.07 17.90
CA LEU A 334 -8.83 7.91 17.29
C LEU A 334 -8.69 6.76 18.29
N ILE A 335 -8.20 7.01 19.51
CA ILE A 335 -8.09 6.00 20.57
C ILE A 335 -9.46 5.40 20.93
N PHE A 336 -10.50 6.23 21.03
CA PHE A 336 -11.84 5.75 21.39
C PHE A 336 -12.52 4.96 20.26
N ARG A 337 -12.20 5.26 18.99
CA ARG A 337 -12.64 4.46 17.85
C ARG A 337 -11.92 3.11 17.74
N THR A 338 -10.70 3.00 18.24
CA THR A 338 -9.82 1.84 18.08
C THR A 338 -9.51 1.12 19.38
N ALA A 339 -8.46 1.51 20.11
CA ALA A 339 -7.97 0.85 21.32
C ALA A 339 -9.06 0.69 22.39
N MET A 340 -9.85 1.73 22.63
CA MET A 340 -10.94 1.75 23.61
C MET A 340 -12.31 1.33 23.06
N ASN A 341 -12.42 0.90 21.82
CA ASN A 341 -13.67 0.36 21.28
C ASN A 341 -13.89 -1.07 21.79
N ARG A 342 -14.77 -1.25 22.75
CA ARG A 342 -15.09 -2.55 23.36
C ARG A 342 -15.97 -3.44 22.45
N GLN A 343 -16.58 -2.88 21.41
CA GLN A 343 -17.45 -3.61 20.47
C GLN A 343 -16.67 -4.13 19.25
N LYS A 344 -15.37 -3.85 19.15
CA LYS A 344 -14.52 -4.33 18.07
C LYS A 344 -14.42 -5.86 18.05
N PRO A 345 -14.39 -6.51 16.87
CA PRO A 345 -14.20 -7.95 16.78
C PRO A 345 -12.80 -8.38 17.27
N PHE A 346 -12.61 -9.68 17.47
CA PHE A 346 -11.28 -10.23 17.81
C PHE A 346 -10.31 -10.20 16.63
N GLY A 347 -10.84 -10.24 15.40
CA GLY A 347 -10.05 -10.47 14.22
C GLY A 347 -9.69 -11.94 14.02
N SER A 348 -8.92 -12.19 12.98
CA SER A 348 -8.40 -13.53 12.66
C SER A 348 -7.11 -13.41 11.87
N MET A 349 -6.28 -14.45 11.84
CA MET A 349 -4.95 -14.40 11.24
C MET A 349 -4.76 -15.54 10.24
N THR A 350 -4.27 -15.24 9.04
CA THR A 350 -3.80 -16.21 8.04
C THR A 350 -4.70 -17.44 7.85
N ASN A 351 -6.00 -17.23 7.71
CA ASN A 351 -6.99 -18.27 7.48
C ASN A 351 -7.29 -18.48 5.98
N GLU A 352 -8.08 -19.51 5.66
CA GLU A 352 -8.44 -19.84 4.28
C GLU A 352 -9.22 -18.70 3.57
N ALA A 353 -10.06 -17.97 4.29
CA ALA A 353 -10.82 -16.84 3.71
C ALA A 353 -9.89 -15.70 3.29
N HIS A 354 -8.78 -15.44 4.04
CA HIS A 354 -7.78 -14.45 3.69
C HIS A 354 -6.97 -14.90 2.44
N GLU A 355 -6.55 -16.17 2.41
CA GLU A 355 -5.89 -16.72 1.22
C GLU A 355 -6.81 -16.67 -0.01
N GLN A 356 -8.10 -16.96 0.16
CA GLN A 356 -9.09 -16.88 -0.91
C GLN A 356 -9.31 -15.44 -1.40
N ALA A 357 -9.34 -14.45 -0.49
CA ALA A 357 -9.41 -13.05 -0.88
C ALA A 357 -8.16 -12.63 -1.68
N ALA A 358 -6.96 -12.99 -1.22
CA ALA A 358 -5.72 -12.75 -1.95
C ALA A 358 -5.72 -13.42 -3.33
N TYR A 359 -6.19 -14.66 -3.42
CA TYR A 359 -6.32 -15.41 -4.68
C TYR A 359 -7.28 -14.74 -5.66
N GLN A 360 -8.45 -14.29 -5.20
CA GLN A 360 -9.44 -13.62 -6.06
C GLN A 360 -8.88 -12.31 -6.62
N VAL A 361 -8.22 -11.50 -5.77
CA VAL A 361 -7.57 -10.27 -6.23
C VAL A 361 -6.48 -10.57 -7.26
N ALA A 362 -5.64 -11.58 -7.02
CA ALA A 362 -4.60 -11.98 -7.94
C ALA A 362 -5.16 -12.41 -9.29
N THR A 363 -6.15 -13.29 -9.30
CA THR A 363 -6.74 -13.83 -10.54
C THR A 363 -7.49 -12.79 -11.36
N GLU A 364 -8.27 -11.91 -10.70
CA GLU A 364 -9.00 -10.85 -11.40
C GLU A 364 -8.11 -9.66 -11.80
N GLY A 365 -6.95 -9.49 -11.14
CA GLY A 365 -6.00 -8.42 -11.45
C GLY A 365 -5.01 -8.75 -12.56
N ILE A 366 -4.71 -10.02 -12.85
CA ILE A 366 -3.80 -10.40 -13.95
C ILE A 366 -4.35 -9.92 -15.29
N VAL A 367 -3.49 -9.25 -16.08
CA VAL A 367 -3.88 -8.64 -17.37
C VAL A 367 -3.24 -9.39 -18.53
N LEU A 368 -4.05 -9.91 -19.44
CA LEU A 368 -3.58 -10.46 -20.70
C LEU A 368 -3.35 -9.30 -21.70
N LEU A 369 -2.09 -8.97 -21.99
CA LEU A 369 -1.73 -7.84 -22.86
C LEU A 369 -1.71 -8.24 -24.35
N LYS A 370 -1.28 -9.46 -24.64
CA LYS A 370 -1.19 -9.97 -26.01
C LYS A 370 -1.37 -11.48 -26.01
N ASN A 371 -2.09 -12.03 -27.00
CA ASN A 371 -2.24 -13.46 -27.21
C ASN A 371 -2.59 -13.73 -28.69
N GLU A 372 -1.59 -13.61 -29.56
CA GLU A 372 -1.75 -13.69 -30.99
C GLU A 372 -1.55 -15.12 -31.49
N ALA A 373 -2.44 -15.56 -32.34
CA ALA A 373 -2.27 -16.80 -33.10
C ALA A 373 -1.22 -16.61 -34.21
N ALA A 374 -0.28 -17.53 -34.30
CA ALA A 374 0.62 -17.59 -35.46
C ALA A 374 -0.12 -18.10 -36.70
N LYS A 375 0.40 -17.83 -37.91
CA LYS A 375 -0.19 -18.39 -39.14
C LYS A 375 -0.30 -19.91 -39.01
N LYS A 376 -1.54 -20.43 -38.97
CA LYS A 376 -1.88 -21.86 -38.86
C LYS A 376 -1.72 -22.51 -37.46
N GLN A 377 -1.46 -21.73 -36.39
CA GLN A 377 -1.42 -22.24 -35.02
C GLN A 377 -2.35 -21.41 -34.14
N PRO A 378 -3.03 -22.02 -33.15
CA PRO A 378 -3.82 -21.27 -32.17
C PRO A 378 -2.90 -20.37 -31.32
N ALA A 379 -3.52 -19.40 -30.62
CA ALA A 379 -2.83 -18.64 -29.59
C ALA A 379 -2.22 -19.58 -28.52
N LEU A 380 -1.10 -19.17 -27.89
CA LEU A 380 -0.39 -20.03 -26.92
C LEU A 380 -1.17 -20.19 -25.60
N LEU A 381 -1.97 -19.20 -25.21
CA LEU A 381 -2.80 -19.30 -24.02
C LEU A 381 -4.27 -19.50 -24.41
N PRO A 382 -5.03 -20.26 -23.58
CA PRO A 382 -4.59 -21.02 -22.43
C PRO A 382 -3.80 -22.28 -22.79
N VAL A 383 -2.83 -22.63 -21.91
CA VAL A 383 -2.01 -23.86 -22.08
C VAL A 383 -2.81 -25.05 -21.56
N ALA A 384 -3.21 -25.97 -22.45
CA ALA A 384 -3.82 -27.22 -22.00
C ALA A 384 -2.75 -28.13 -21.32
N PRO A 385 -3.10 -28.83 -20.22
CA PRO A 385 -2.15 -29.63 -19.45
C PRO A 385 -1.32 -30.63 -20.28
N ASP A 386 -1.89 -31.26 -21.30
CA ASP A 386 -1.24 -32.31 -22.10
C ASP A 386 -0.75 -31.84 -23.48
N GLN A 387 -0.81 -30.52 -23.73
CA GLN A 387 -0.50 -29.94 -25.03
C GLN A 387 1.00 -30.03 -25.39
N TYR A 388 1.89 -29.94 -24.40
CA TYR A 388 3.33 -29.89 -24.58
C TYR A 388 4.04 -30.99 -23.79
N LYS A 389 5.06 -31.60 -24.36
CA LYS A 389 5.90 -32.63 -23.70
C LYS A 389 6.92 -32.01 -22.76
N GLN A 390 7.50 -30.88 -23.16
CA GLN A 390 8.52 -30.17 -22.39
C GLN A 390 8.24 -28.67 -22.39
N ILE A 391 8.08 -28.11 -21.20
CA ILE A 391 7.87 -26.68 -20.97
C ILE A 391 9.08 -26.12 -20.23
N LEU A 392 9.74 -25.13 -20.81
CA LEU A 392 10.82 -24.42 -20.15
C LEU A 392 10.26 -23.20 -19.42
N VAL A 393 10.44 -23.12 -18.11
CA VAL A 393 10.21 -21.91 -17.32
C VAL A 393 11.54 -21.19 -17.14
N VAL A 394 11.62 -19.93 -17.57
CA VAL A 394 12.84 -19.12 -17.52
C VAL A 394 12.61 -17.88 -16.70
N GLY A 395 13.51 -17.56 -15.79
CA GLY A 395 13.56 -16.29 -15.09
C GLY A 395 13.81 -16.41 -13.60
N ASP A 396 14.61 -15.51 -13.07
CA ASP A 396 14.89 -15.40 -11.63
C ASP A 396 13.59 -15.18 -10.83
N ASN A 397 12.66 -14.40 -11.38
CA ASN A 397 11.36 -14.12 -10.75
C ASN A 397 10.44 -15.34 -10.66
N ALA A 398 10.72 -16.41 -11.38
CA ALA A 398 9.93 -17.65 -11.29
C ALA A 398 10.03 -18.35 -9.93
N THR A 399 11.13 -18.14 -9.20
CA THR A 399 11.44 -18.79 -7.92
C THR A 399 11.63 -17.80 -6.78
N ARG A 400 11.91 -16.54 -7.10
CA ARG A 400 12.18 -15.49 -6.11
C ARG A 400 10.94 -15.21 -5.26
N ASN A 401 11.15 -14.98 -3.97
CA ASN A 401 10.09 -14.57 -3.05
C ASN A 401 9.67 -13.11 -3.34
N LEU A 402 8.78 -12.93 -4.30
CA LEU A 402 8.27 -11.66 -4.80
C LEU A 402 6.75 -11.53 -4.61
N MET A 403 6.29 -11.61 -3.37
CA MET A 403 4.89 -11.31 -3.09
C MET A 403 4.55 -9.84 -3.25
N LEU A 404 5.54 -8.94 -3.06
CA LEU A 404 5.40 -7.48 -3.14
C LEU A 404 6.72 -6.84 -3.59
N GLY A 405 6.70 -5.50 -3.81
CA GLY A 405 7.89 -4.67 -3.90
C GLY A 405 8.60 -4.52 -2.56
N GLY A 406 9.68 -3.73 -2.52
CA GLY A 406 10.52 -3.53 -1.34
C GLY A 406 10.21 -2.27 -0.56
N GLY A 407 10.74 -2.17 0.68
CA GLY A 407 10.62 -1.02 1.55
C GLY A 407 9.76 -1.27 2.79
N SER A 408 9.10 -0.22 3.30
CA SER A 408 8.27 -0.31 4.52
C SER A 408 7.10 -1.29 4.39
N SER A 409 6.61 -1.51 3.19
CA SER A 409 5.54 -2.49 2.92
C SER A 409 6.00 -3.95 2.86
N GLU A 410 7.28 -4.24 3.10
CA GLU A 410 7.80 -5.62 3.09
C GLU A 410 7.20 -6.46 4.23
N LEU A 411 6.86 -7.71 3.90
CA LEU A 411 6.10 -8.60 4.78
C LEU A 411 6.86 -9.88 5.11
N LYS A 412 6.62 -10.40 6.32
CA LYS A 412 6.93 -11.76 6.73
C LYS A 412 5.68 -12.61 6.58
N VAL A 413 5.68 -13.52 5.63
CA VAL A 413 4.50 -14.32 5.32
C VAL A 413 4.55 -15.71 5.90
N LYS A 414 3.37 -16.26 6.19
CA LYS A 414 3.23 -17.64 6.63
C LYS A 414 3.39 -18.63 5.47
N LYS A 415 2.99 -18.22 4.27
CA LYS A 415 2.98 -19.06 3.07
C LYS A 415 3.34 -18.21 1.84
N PHE A 416 4.15 -18.78 0.97
CA PHE A 416 4.41 -18.21 -0.36
C PHE A 416 4.44 -19.34 -1.39
N ILE A 417 3.71 -19.17 -2.47
CA ILE A 417 3.71 -20.07 -3.62
C ILE A 417 4.35 -19.35 -4.79
N SER A 418 5.52 -19.79 -5.21
CA SER A 418 6.22 -19.20 -6.36
C SER A 418 5.49 -19.51 -7.67
N PRO A 419 5.68 -18.69 -8.73
CA PRO A 419 5.17 -19.00 -10.06
C PRO A 419 5.58 -20.38 -10.56
N LEU A 420 6.82 -20.80 -10.32
CA LEU A 420 7.31 -22.13 -10.71
C LEU A 420 6.55 -23.23 -9.97
N ASP A 421 6.31 -23.07 -8.66
CA ASP A 421 5.59 -24.09 -7.87
C ASP A 421 4.12 -24.19 -8.29
N GLY A 422 3.48 -23.07 -8.60
CA GLY A 422 2.12 -23.05 -9.15
C GLY A 422 2.03 -23.82 -10.48
N LEU A 423 2.94 -23.55 -11.40
CA LEU A 423 2.99 -24.23 -12.70
C LEU A 423 3.31 -25.74 -12.56
N LYS A 424 4.18 -26.14 -11.64
CA LYS A 424 4.48 -27.55 -11.37
C LYS A 424 3.27 -28.37 -10.96
N LYS A 425 2.24 -27.77 -10.34
CA LYS A 425 0.99 -28.46 -9.99
C LYS A 425 0.23 -28.97 -11.22
N TYR A 426 0.35 -28.28 -12.37
CA TYR A 426 -0.30 -28.64 -13.63
C TYR A 426 0.56 -29.50 -14.53
N PHE A 427 1.84 -29.19 -14.59
CA PHE A 427 2.74 -29.75 -15.62
C PHE A 427 3.73 -30.79 -15.07
N GLY A 428 3.94 -30.85 -13.75
CA GLY A 428 4.80 -31.84 -13.10
C GLY A 428 6.21 -31.92 -13.70
N ASN A 429 6.62 -33.13 -14.04
CA ASN A 429 7.95 -33.43 -14.58
C ASN A 429 8.20 -32.90 -16.02
N ARG A 430 7.18 -32.34 -16.67
CA ARG A 430 7.34 -31.70 -17.98
C ARG A 430 7.99 -30.32 -17.90
N ILE A 431 8.07 -29.75 -16.68
CA ILE A 431 8.77 -28.49 -16.47
C ILE A 431 10.26 -28.70 -16.33
N VAL A 432 11.00 -27.99 -17.18
CA VAL A 432 12.43 -27.70 -17.00
C VAL A 432 12.56 -26.25 -16.56
N TYR A 433 13.46 -25.95 -15.63
CA TYR A 433 13.73 -24.60 -15.17
C TYR A 433 15.12 -24.13 -15.60
N ALA A 434 15.22 -22.86 -15.96
CA ALA A 434 16.47 -22.13 -16.13
C ALA A 434 16.35 -20.75 -15.49
N GLN A 435 17.36 -20.33 -14.73
CA GLN A 435 17.33 -19.02 -14.08
C GLN A 435 17.38 -17.87 -15.11
N GLY A 436 18.19 -18.00 -16.16
CA GLY A 436 18.27 -17.09 -17.30
C GLY A 436 18.96 -15.75 -17.02
N TYR A 437 18.71 -15.13 -15.87
CA TYR A 437 19.38 -13.92 -15.39
C TYR A 437 19.47 -13.96 -13.86
N ALA A 438 20.28 -13.06 -13.27
CA ALA A 438 20.40 -12.92 -11.83
C ALA A 438 20.20 -11.46 -11.41
N ALA A 439 19.29 -11.24 -10.49
CA ALA A 439 18.97 -9.92 -9.98
C ALA A 439 19.77 -9.52 -8.72
N GLY A 440 20.59 -10.43 -8.17
CA GLY A 440 21.30 -10.19 -6.92
C GLY A 440 20.39 -10.15 -5.68
N ARG A 441 20.98 -9.80 -4.55
CA ARG A 441 20.26 -9.67 -3.28
C ARG A 441 19.67 -8.25 -3.14
N PRO A 442 18.49 -8.08 -2.52
CA PRO A 442 18.00 -6.77 -2.15
C PRO A 442 18.98 -6.10 -1.16
N MET A 443 19.40 -4.87 -1.48
CA MET A 443 20.29 -4.06 -0.64
C MET A 443 19.82 -2.60 -0.70
N TYR A 444 19.64 -1.97 0.47
CA TYR A 444 19.19 -0.58 0.52
C TYR A 444 20.28 0.38 -0.03
N GLY A 445 19.87 1.30 -0.90
CA GLY A 445 20.74 2.33 -1.48
C GLY A 445 21.72 1.86 -2.55
N ARG A 446 21.73 0.58 -2.91
CA ARG A 446 22.67 0.02 -3.91
C ARG A 446 22.16 -1.26 -4.55
N GLU A 447 22.79 -1.64 -5.67
CA GLU A 447 22.56 -2.91 -6.33
C GLU A 447 23.77 -3.84 -6.17
N GLU A 448 23.53 -5.15 -6.02
CA GLU A 448 24.59 -6.15 -6.08
C GLU A 448 25.07 -6.31 -7.52
N LYS A 449 26.38 -6.14 -7.75
CA LYS A 449 26.98 -6.34 -9.06
C LYS A 449 27.17 -7.83 -9.33
N ILE A 450 26.50 -8.33 -10.35
CA ILE A 450 26.67 -9.71 -10.82
C ILE A 450 27.77 -9.75 -11.86
N PRO A 451 28.78 -10.65 -11.75
CA PRO A 451 29.83 -10.79 -12.76
C PRO A 451 29.27 -11.10 -14.15
N GLN A 452 29.79 -10.47 -15.19
CA GLN A 452 29.31 -10.64 -16.57
C GLN A 452 29.36 -12.10 -17.03
N ALA A 453 30.39 -12.82 -16.65
CA ALA A 453 30.52 -14.26 -16.97
C ALA A 453 29.34 -15.10 -16.39
N THR A 454 28.85 -14.74 -15.21
CA THR A 454 27.64 -15.35 -14.60
C THR A 454 26.40 -15.03 -15.42
N VAL A 455 26.21 -13.77 -15.80
CA VAL A 455 25.09 -13.31 -16.63
C VAL A 455 25.08 -14.07 -17.96
N ASP A 456 26.23 -14.15 -18.63
CA ASP A 456 26.36 -14.84 -19.93
C ASP A 456 26.10 -16.34 -19.78
N SER A 457 26.63 -16.98 -18.73
CA SER A 457 26.41 -18.40 -18.46
C SER A 457 24.92 -18.72 -18.25
N LEU A 458 24.23 -17.95 -17.43
CA LEU A 458 22.79 -18.13 -17.16
C LEU A 458 21.95 -17.93 -18.42
N ARG A 459 22.26 -16.92 -19.23
CA ARG A 459 21.57 -16.65 -20.50
C ARG A 459 21.78 -17.78 -21.49
N ASN A 460 23.02 -18.27 -21.66
CA ASN A 460 23.35 -19.34 -22.60
C ASN A 460 22.68 -20.67 -22.21
N ASP A 461 22.65 -21.02 -20.93
CA ASP A 461 21.94 -22.21 -20.42
C ASP A 461 20.45 -22.13 -20.74
N ALA A 462 19.83 -20.96 -20.52
CA ALA A 462 18.40 -20.75 -20.82
C ALA A 462 18.11 -20.87 -22.33
N VAL A 463 18.95 -20.30 -23.20
CA VAL A 463 18.78 -20.34 -24.65
C VAL A 463 18.99 -21.79 -25.18
N GLU A 464 19.98 -22.53 -24.65
CA GLU A 464 20.17 -23.92 -25.03
C GLU A 464 18.99 -24.83 -24.66
N LYS A 465 18.42 -24.63 -23.45
CA LYS A 465 17.23 -25.36 -23.01
C LYS A 465 15.99 -24.97 -23.82
N ALA A 466 15.86 -23.68 -24.18
CA ALA A 466 14.74 -23.18 -24.98
C ALA A 466 14.68 -23.81 -26.39
N ALA A 467 15.82 -24.10 -26.99
CA ALA A 467 15.89 -24.78 -28.28
C ALA A 467 15.33 -26.22 -28.26
N LYS A 468 15.24 -26.83 -27.07
CA LYS A 468 14.75 -28.21 -26.87
C LYS A 468 13.30 -28.25 -26.35
N ALA A 469 12.77 -27.13 -25.91
CA ALA A 469 11.42 -27.04 -25.32
C ALA A 469 10.34 -26.84 -26.37
N ASP A 470 9.14 -27.38 -26.13
CA ASP A 470 7.97 -27.17 -26.97
C ASP A 470 7.33 -25.77 -26.71
N LEU A 471 7.42 -25.29 -25.46
CA LEU A 471 6.92 -24.01 -25.01
C LEU A 471 7.93 -23.38 -24.04
N VAL A 472 8.13 -22.07 -24.15
CA VAL A 472 8.91 -21.27 -23.18
C VAL A 472 7.98 -20.31 -22.45
N ILE A 473 8.03 -20.33 -21.11
CA ILE A 473 7.35 -19.36 -20.25
C ILE A 473 8.44 -18.54 -19.54
N PHE A 474 8.66 -17.33 -20.03
CA PHE A 474 9.56 -16.36 -19.39
C PHE A 474 8.81 -15.66 -18.25
N ILE A 475 9.38 -15.65 -17.05
CA ILE A 475 8.85 -14.96 -15.85
C ILE A 475 9.92 -14.01 -15.35
N GLY A 476 9.77 -12.76 -15.73
CA GLY A 476 10.72 -11.69 -15.43
C GLY A 476 10.03 -10.38 -15.12
N GLY A 477 10.76 -9.28 -15.20
CA GLY A 477 10.26 -7.95 -14.90
C GLY A 477 11.10 -7.24 -13.85
N LEU A 478 10.43 -6.51 -12.98
CA LEU A 478 11.02 -5.83 -11.83
C LEU A 478 11.03 -6.73 -10.60
N ASN A 479 11.62 -6.23 -9.52
CA ASN A 479 11.62 -6.91 -8.23
C ASN A 479 11.72 -5.89 -7.07
N LYS A 480 11.94 -6.38 -5.85
CA LYS A 480 12.04 -5.54 -4.66
C LYS A 480 13.44 -4.96 -4.38
N ASN A 481 14.38 -5.06 -5.31
CA ASN A 481 15.70 -4.46 -5.15
C ASN A 481 15.58 -2.93 -5.22
N HIS A 482 16.51 -2.25 -4.57
CA HIS A 482 16.61 -0.79 -4.66
C HIS A 482 16.76 -0.36 -6.12
N PHE A 483 16.19 0.77 -6.51
CA PHE A 483 16.07 1.24 -7.90
C PHE A 483 15.21 0.37 -8.83
N GLN A 484 14.36 -0.49 -8.25
CA GLN A 484 13.31 -1.23 -8.94
C GLN A 484 11.93 -0.82 -8.35
N ASP A 485 11.05 -1.79 -8.05
CA ASP A 485 9.83 -1.51 -7.29
C ASP A 485 10.13 -1.53 -5.79
N CYS A 486 10.73 -0.45 -5.30
CA CYS A 486 11.19 -0.33 -3.91
C CYS A 486 11.09 1.09 -3.39
N GLU A 487 10.71 1.24 -2.13
CA GLU A 487 10.74 2.51 -1.42
C GLU A 487 12.18 3.04 -1.28
N GLY A 488 12.34 4.37 -1.33
CA GLY A 488 13.60 5.08 -1.12
C GLY A 488 14.43 5.27 -2.39
N GLY A 489 13.99 4.77 -3.54
CA GLY A 489 14.69 4.97 -4.80
C GLY A 489 13.79 4.76 -6.02
N ASP A 490 13.80 5.72 -6.93
CA ASP A 490 13.15 5.58 -8.24
C ASP A 490 13.98 4.69 -9.16
N ARG A 491 13.34 4.09 -10.14
CA ARG A 491 14.00 3.32 -11.19
C ARG A 491 14.93 4.20 -12.01
N LEU A 492 16.12 3.67 -12.32
CA LEU A 492 17.13 4.37 -13.11
C LEU A 492 16.87 4.30 -14.62
N SER A 493 16.08 3.33 -15.07
CA SER A 493 15.74 3.14 -16.49
C SER A 493 14.31 2.62 -16.65
N TYR A 494 13.71 2.88 -17.79
CA TYR A 494 12.43 2.30 -18.22
C TYR A 494 12.59 0.88 -18.76
N GLU A 495 13.80 0.49 -19.16
CA GLU A 495 14.13 -0.85 -19.65
C GLU A 495 13.97 -1.93 -18.57
N LEU A 496 13.82 -3.16 -18.99
CA LEU A 496 13.93 -4.31 -18.10
C LEU A 496 15.37 -4.43 -17.59
N PRO A 497 15.58 -4.58 -16.27
CA PRO A 497 16.93 -4.70 -15.68
C PRO A 497 17.58 -6.06 -15.94
N PHE A 498 18.85 -6.17 -15.62
CA PHE A 498 19.62 -7.46 -15.56
C PHE A 498 19.76 -8.20 -16.90
N GLY A 499 19.73 -7.49 -18.03
CA GLY A 499 19.91 -8.11 -19.36
C GLY A 499 18.70 -8.96 -19.81
N GLN A 500 17.51 -8.68 -19.28
CA GLN A 500 16.32 -9.45 -19.60
C GLN A 500 15.83 -9.24 -21.04
N ASN A 501 16.04 -8.06 -21.63
CA ASN A 501 15.69 -7.80 -23.04
C ASN A 501 16.51 -8.69 -23.98
N GLU A 502 17.83 -8.77 -23.77
CA GLU A 502 18.74 -9.63 -24.53
C GLU A 502 18.43 -11.12 -24.33
N LEU A 503 18.01 -11.51 -23.13
CA LEU A 503 17.56 -12.88 -22.87
C LEU A 503 16.31 -13.21 -23.68
N ILE A 504 15.28 -12.37 -23.67
CA ILE A 504 14.03 -12.57 -24.42
C ILE A 504 14.33 -12.66 -25.92
N GLU A 505 15.19 -11.80 -26.47
CA GLU A 505 15.63 -11.84 -27.87
C GLU A 505 16.38 -13.14 -28.17
N GLY A 506 17.25 -13.60 -27.28
CA GLY A 506 17.97 -14.88 -27.40
C GLY A 506 17.02 -16.08 -27.44
N LEU A 507 16.02 -16.10 -26.54
CA LEU A 507 14.98 -17.14 -26.50
C LEU A 507 14.15 -17.15 -27.80
N LEU A 508 13.74 -15.99 -28.30
CA LEU A 508 12.97 -15.86 -29.55
C LEU A 508 13.72 -16.33 -30.81
N LYS A 509 15.05 -16.27 -30.81
CA LYS A 509 15.86 -16.77 -31.94
C LYS A 509 15.74 -18.28 -32.10
N VAL A 510 15.57 -19.01 -30.99
CA VAL A 510 15.56 -20.48 -30.97
C VAL A 510 14.17 -21.08 -30.77
N ASN A 511 13.23 -20.33 -30.17
CA ASN A 511 11.87 -20.81 -29.92
C ASN A 511 10.85 -19.69 -30.07
N LYS A 512 9.88 -19.84 -30.98
CA LYS A 512 8.82 -18.84 -31.22
C LYS A 512 7.60 -19.01 -30.33
N ASN A 513 7.48 -20.15 -29.63
CA ASN A 513 6.41 -20.39 -28.68
C ASN A 513 6.80 -19.80 -27.31
N LEU A 514 6.79 -18.48 -27.20
CA LEU A 514 7.21 -17.74 -25.99
C LEU A 514 6.02 -17.02 -25.37
N VAL A 515 5.74 -17.31 -24.12
CA VAL A 515 4.86 -16.56 -23.24
C VAL A 515 5.73 -15.70 -22.30
N ALA A 516 5.62 -14.39 -22.38
CA ALA A 516 6.30 -13.46 -21.48
C ALA A 516 5.37 -13.03 -20.35
N VAL A 517 5.70 -13.39 -19.11
CA VAL A 517 5.01 -12.98 -17.89
C VAL A 517 5.85 -11.90 -17.22
N ILE A 518 5.29 -10.69 -17.12
CA ILE A 518 5.95 -9.52 -16.54
C ILE A 518 5.47 -9.29 -15.11
N VAL A 519 6.37 -9.44 -14.16
CA VAL A 519 6.16 -9.15 -12.74
C VAL A 519 6.64 -7.72 -12.49
N SER A 520 5.74 -6.80 -12.23
CA SER A 520 6.09 -5.40 -11.91
C SER A 520 4.90 -4.64 -11.35
N GLY A 521 5.15 -3.62 -10.54
CA GLY A 521 4.15 -2.62 -10.14
C GLY A 521 4.09 -1.42 -11.10
N ASN A 522 4.92 -1.46 -12.16
CA ASN A 522 5.14 -0.37 -13.10
C ASN A 522 5.04 -0.85 -14.56
N ALA A 523 4.83 0.11 -15.46
CA ALA A 523 5.10 -0.11 -16.88
C ALA A 523 6.60 -0.30 -17.11
N VAL A 524 6.95 -1.11 -18.10
CA VAL A 524 8.33 -1.39 -18.54
C VAL A 524 8.44 -1.29 -20.05
N GLU A 525 9.64 -0.97 -20.57
CA GLU A 525 9.88 -0.98 -21.99
C GLU A 525 9.86 -2.41 -22.54
N MET A 526 9.21 -2.60 -23.69
CA MET A 526 9.06 -3.88 -24.36
C MET A 526 9.50 -3.79 -25.82
N PRO A 527 10.81 -3.70 -26.11
CA PRO A 527 11.28 -3.55 -27.50
C PRO A 527 10.91 -4.78 -28.36
N TRP A 528 10.75 -5.92 -27.75
CA TRP A 528 10.39 -7.21 -28.33
C TRP A 528 8.86 -7.45 -28.46
N VAL A 529 8.02 -6.47 -28.15
CA VAL A 529 6.54 -6.62 -28.11
C VAL A 529 5.93 -7.13 -29.41
N LYS A 530 6.56 -6.84 -30.56
CA LYS A 530 6.07 -7.29 -31.88
C LYS A 530 6.33 -8.77 -32.10
N GLU A 531 7.47 -9.25 -31.65
CA GLU A 531 7.97 -10.61 -31.87
C GLU A 531 7.41 -11.63 -30.89
N VAL A 532 7.17 -11.24 -29.64
CA VAL A 532 6.59 -12.11 -28.59
C VAL A 532 5.10 -12.29 -28.86
N PRO A 533 4.60 -13.52 -29.08
CA PRO A 533 3.20 -13.75 -29.42
C PRO A 533 2.24 -13.58 -28.24
N THR A 534 2.72 -13.80 -27.00
CA THR A 534 1.88 -13.78 -25.82
C THR A 534 2.55 -13.05 -24.67
N ILE A 535 1.86 -12.06 -24.08
CA ILE A 535 2.37 -11.21 -23.01
C ILE A 535 1.32 -11.09 -21.91
N VAL A 536 1.72 -11.33 -20.66
CA VAL A 536 0.88 -11.24 -19.47
C VAL A 536 1.53 -10.29 -18.47
N GLN A 537 0.78 -9.32 -17.96
CA GLN A 537 1.15 -8.52 -16.80
C GLN A 537 0.62 -9.20 -15.55
N SER A 538 1.50 -9.68 -14.69
CA SER A 538 1.12 -10.48 -13.52
C SER A 538 1.13 -9.70 -12.20
N TRP A 539 1.81 -8.57 -12.14
CA TRP A 539 2.01 -7.78 -10.90
C TRP A 539 2.79 -8.55 -9.82
N TYR A 540 2.72 -8.06 -8.57
CA TYR A 540 3.09 -8.80 -7.35
C TYR A 540 1.80 -9.40 -6.78
N LEU A 541 1.70 -10.70 -6.75
CA LEU A 541 0.44 -11.43 -6.55
C LEU A 541 0.21 -11.95 -5.13
N GLY A 542 1.05 -11.54 -4.16
CA GLY A 542 0.88 -11.95 -2.77
C GLY A 542 1.23 -13.42 -2.49
N SER A 543 0.71 -13.93 -1.36
CA SER A 543 1.05 -15.25 -0.80
C SER A 543 0.75 -16.43 -1.72
N VAL A 544 -0.34 -16.38 -2.47
CA VAL A 544 -0.85 -17.48 -3.32
C VAL A 544 -0.74 -17.17 -4.81
N GLY A 545 0.13 -16.23 -5.14
CA GLY A 545 0.29 -15.70 -6.50
C GLY A 545 0.68 -16.74 -7.54
N GLY A 546 1.48 -17.73 -7.18
CA GLY A 546 1.86 -18.80 -8.10
C GLY A 546 0.68 -19.66 -8.55
N ASP A 547 -0.25 -19.95 -7.65
CA ASP A 547 -1.48 -20.67 -7.99
C ASP A 547 -2.38 -19.83 -8.90
N ALA A 548 -2.59 -18.56 -8.55
CA ALA A 548 -3.40 -17.64 -9.33
C ALA A 548 -2.86 -17.49 -10.76
N LEU A 549 -1.54 -17.31 -10.91
CA LEU A 549 -0.90 -17.20 -12.22
C LEU A 549 -1.05 -18.49 -13.03
N ALA A 550 -0.80 -19.65 -12.42
CA ALA A 550 -0.93 -20.95 -13.08
C ALA A 550 -2.37 -21.21 -13.54
N ASP A 551 -3.37 -20.87 -12.71
CA ASP A 551 -4.79 -21.02 -13.04
C ASP A 551 -5.21 -20.12 -14.23
N VAL A 552 -4.67 -18.91 -14.31
CA VAL A 552 -4.89 -18.03 -15.48
C VAL A 552 -4.19 -18.59 -16.71
N LEU A 553 -2.91 -18.97 -16.63
CA LEU A 553 -2.17 -19.45 -17.79
C LEU A 553 -2.73 -20.76 -18.36
N THR A 554 -3.33 -21.62 -17.52
CA THR A 554 -3.95 -22.87 -17.95
C THR A 554 -5.42 -22.73 -18.37
N GLY A 555 -6.01 -21.54 -18.21
CA GLY A 555 -7.40 -21.27 -18.58
C GLY A 555 -8.45 -21.78 -17.56
N LYS A 556 -8.03 -22.25 -16.40
CA LYS A 556 -8.95 -22.53 -15.29
C LYS A 556 -9.66 -21.25 -14.83
N VAL A 557 -8.94 -20.13 -14.91
CA VAL A 557 -9.50 -18.79 -14.74
C VAL A 557 -9.30 -18.00 -16.03
N ASN A 558 -10.38 -17.38 -16.53
CA ASN A 558 -10.32 -16.50 -17.68
C ASN A 558 -9.78 -15.11 -17.26
N PRO A 559 -8.71 -14.57 -17.87
CA PRO A 559 -8.17 -13.26 -17.50
C PRO A 559 -9.22 -12.17 -17.72
N SER A 560 -9.40 -11.31 -16.72
CA SER A 560 -10.35 -10.19 -16.73
C SER A 560 -9.72 -8.85 -16.39
N GLY A 561 -8.49 -8.83 -15.90
CA GLY A 561 -7.78 -7.63 -15.47
C GLY A 561 -7.67 -6.57 -16.56
N LYS A 562 -7.67 -5.30 -16.15
CA LYS A 562 -7.54 -4.12 -16.99
C LYS A 562 -6.44 -3.22 -16.44
N LEU A 563 -5.59 -2.69 -17.30
CA LEU A 563 -4.48 -1.83 -16.87
C LEU A 563 -4.99 -0.59 -16.10
N PRO A 564 -4.47 -0.33 -14.90
CA PRO A 564 -4.81 0.86 -14.12
C PRO A 564 -3.95 2.08 -14.51
N PHE A 565 -3.10 1.96 -15.51
CA PHE A 565 -2.27 3.02 -16.07
C PHE A 565 -1.91 2.72 -17.52
N SER A 566 -1.54 3.78 -18.24
CA SER A 566 -1.08 3.69 -19.62
C SER A 566 0.38 3.24 -19.71
N TYR A 567 0.70 2.38 -20.66
CA TYR A 567 2.09 1.99 -20.99
C TYR A 567 2.62 2.91 -22.09
N PRO A 568 3.62 3.75 -21.84
CA PRO A 568 4.29 4.50 -22.90
C PRO A 568 5.09 3.55 -23.82
N VAL A 569 5.19 3.90 -25.10
CA VAL A 569 6.11 3.19 -26.03
C VAL A 569 7.55 3.50 -25.64
N LYS A 570 7.84 4.76 -25.34
CA LYS A 570 9.13 5.26 -24.86
C LYS A 570 8.92 6.14 -23.64
N LEU A 571 9.88 6.18 -22.73
CA LEU A 571 9.79 6.99 -21.54
C LEU A 571 9.44 8.46 -21.82
N LYS A 572 10.01 9.05 -22.86
CA LYS A 572 9.74 10.44 -23.30
C LYS A 572 8.30 10.69 -23.74
N ASP A 573 7.52 9.64 -24.02
CA ASP A 573 6.10 9.77 -24.38
C ASP A 573 5.21 9.93 -23.13
N CYS A 574 5.75 9.65 -21.94
CA CYS A 574 5.11 9.92 -20.68
C CYS A 574 5.12 11.43 -20.36
N PRO A 575 3.98 12.02 -19.95
CA PRO A 575 3.86 13.47 -19.72
C PRO A 575 4.92 14.03 -18.77
N ALA A 576 5.20 13.36 -17.66
CA ALA A 576 6.21 13.78 -16.69
C ALA A 576 7.62 13.93 -17.32
N HIS A 577 7.96 13.11 -18.31
CA HIS A 577 9.26 13.13 -19.00
C HIS A 577 9.28 13.96 -20.29
N PHE A 578 8.12 14.22 -20.86
CA PHE A 578 7.98 15.02 -22.09
C PHE A 578 8.48 16.45 -21.89
N TYR A 579 8.21 17.05 -20.74
CA TYR A 579 8.59 18.43 -20.42
C TYR A 579 10.01 18.58 -19.87
N GLY A 580 10.79 17.49 -19.85
CA GLY A 580 12.20 17.50 -19.48
C GLY A 580 12.45 17.47 -17.98
N GLU A 581 13.71 17.69 -17.61
CA GLU A 581 14.25 17.43 -16.29
C GLU A 581 13.52 18.14 -15.15
N MET A 582 13.13 19.41 -15.33
CA MET A 582 12.37 20.15 -14.31
C MET A 582 10.98 19.55 -14.03
N SER A 583 10.40 18.80 -14.97
CA SER A 583 9.16 18.09 -14.73
C SER A 583 9.39 16.73 -14.05
N TYR A 584 10.47 16.03 -14.42
CA TYR A 584 10.95 14.84 -13.71
C TYR A 584 12.44 14.60 -14.03
N PRO A 585 13.26 14.37 -13.00
CA PRO A 585 12.96 14.30 -11.56
C PRO A 585 12.96 15.65 -10.83
N GLY A 586 13.22 16.77 -11.48
CA GLY A 586 13.48 18.09 -10.90
C GLY A 586 14.99 18.37 -10.79
N ASP A 587 15.34 19.46 -10.10
CA ASP A 587 16.74 19.89 -9.88
C ASP A 587 17.27 19.58 -8.47
N SER A 588 16.69 18.64 -7.75
CA SER A 588 16.90 18.29 -6.34
C SER A 588 16.27 19.25 -5.31
N ILE A 589 15.88 20.44 -5.71
CA ILE A 589 15.22 21.43 -4.84
C ILE A 589 13.75 21.55 -5.22
N LYS A 590 13.48 21.66 -6.53
CA LYS A 590 12.18 21.98 -7.10
C LYS A 590 11.80 21.02 -8.22
N GLN A 591 10.52 20.74 -8.31
CA GLN A 591 9.90 19.98 -9.39
C GLN A 591 8.64 20.69 -9.89
N GLU A 592 8.41 20.74 -11.19
CA GLU A 592 7.26 21.39 -11.80
C GLU A 592 6.37 20.37 -12.50
N TYR A 593 5.11 20.24 -12.08
CA TYR A 593 4.13 19.37 -12.74
C TYR A 593 3.54 20.07 -13.97
N LYS A 594 4.37 20.17 -15.03
CA LYS A 594 4.08 20.95 -16.25
C LYS A 594 2.97 20.33 -17.10
N GLU A 595 2.71 19.06 -16.95
CA GLU A 595 1.62 18.34 -17.61
C GLU A 595 0.24 18.76 -17.11
N ASP A 596 0.17 19.43 -15.96
CA ASP A 596 -1.07 19.91 -15.35
C ASP A 596 -2.07 18.74 -15.15
N ILE A 597 -3.30 18.87 -15.62
CA ILE A 597 -4.31 17.80 -15.56
C ILE A 597 -4.07 16.65 -16.54
N LEU A 598 -3.12 16.79 -17.45
CA LEU A 598 -2.87 15.80 -18.51
C LEU A 598 -1.98 14.67 -18.02
N VAL A 599 -2.40 13.97 -16.97
CA VAL A 599 -1.75 12.77 -16.45
C VAL A 599 -2.33 11.51 -17.07
N GLY A 600 -1.48 10.54 -17.40
CA GLY A 600 -1.89 9.24 -17.90
C GLY A 600 -2.67 9.34 -19.24
N TYR A 601 -3.78 8.61 -19.36
CA TYR A 601 -4.58 8.55 -20.59
C TYR A 601 -5.07 9.92 -21.08
N ARG A 602 -5.29 10.89 -20.18
CA ARG A 602 -5.68 12.26 -20.54
C ARG A 602 -4.64 12.92 -21.46
N TRP A 603 -3.37 12.65 -21.20
CA TRP A 603 -2.26 13.10 -22.03
C TRP A 603 -2.28 12.44 -23.40
N TYR A 604 -2.30 11.11 -23.44
CA TYR A 604 -2.23 10.33 -24.68
C TYR A 604 -3.38 10.68 -25.62
N ASP A 605 -4.59 10.77 -25.07
CA ASP A 605 -5.78 11.12 -25.85
C ASP A 605 -5.76 12.57 -26.37
N THR A 606 -5.35 13.52 -25.53
CA THR A 606 -5.29 14.94 -25.89
C THR A 606 -4.20 15.22 -26.92
N LYS A 607 -3.02 14.64 -26.74
CA LYS A 607 -1.87 14.85 -27.63
C LYS A 607 -1.88 13.92 -28.85
N LYS A 608 -2.82 12.99 -28.94
CA LYS A 608 -2.90 11.98 -30.00
C LYS A 608 -1.63 11.11 -30.09
N ILE A 609 -0.99 10.86 -28.96
CA ILE A 609 0.15 9.94 -28.84
C ILE A 609 -0.43 8.55 -28.59
N LYS A 610 -0.04 7.57 -29.39
CA LYS A 610 -0.49 6.19 -29.20
C LYS A 610 0.36 5.51 -28.11
N PRO A 611 -0.20 5.14 -26.94
CA PRO A 611 0.53 4.35 -25.97
C PRO A 611 0.76 2.92 -26.50
N LEU A 612 1.69 2.20 -25.87
CA LEU A 612 1.90 0.77 -26.16
C LEU A 612 0.65 -0.03 -25.80
N PHE A 613 0.14 0.18 -24.58
CA PHE A 613 -1.15 -0.30 -24.12
C PHE A 613 -1.87 0.84 -23.37
N PRO A 614 -3.12 1.18 -23.74
CA PRO A 614 -3.83 2.26 -23.08
C PRO A 614 -4.37 1.85 -21.69
N PHE A 615 -4.66 2.83 -20.86
CA PHE A 615 -5.45 2.66 -19.64
C PHE A 615 -6.74 1.87 -19.93
N GLY A 616 -7.09 0.93 -19.03
CA GLY A 616 -8.26 0.06 -19.21
C GLY A 616 -8.06 -1.09 -20.19
N TYR A 617 -6.88 -1.23 -20.80
CA TYR A 617 -6.60 -2.32 -21.73
C TYR A 617 -6.42 -3.65 -21.00
N GLY A 618 -6.96 -4.70 -21.60
CA GLY A 618 -6.79 -6.09 -21.17
C GLY A 618 -7.64 -7.01 -22.03
N LEU A 619 -7.05 -8.10 -22.48
CA LEU A 619 -7.70 -9.15 -23.28
C LEU A 619 -8.34 -10.21 -22.38
N SER A 620 -9.12 -11.06 -22.99
CA SER A 620 -9.76 -12.24 -22.39
C SER A 620 -9.60 -13.43 -23.34
N TYR A 621 -9.69 -14.64 -22.85
CA TYR A 621 -9.83 -15.84 -23.70
C TYR A 621 -11.18 -15.86 -24.42
N THR A 622 -12.16 -15.13 -23.86
CA THR A 622 -13.50 -14.99 -24.45
C THR A 622 -13.52 -13.78 -25.38
N THR A 623 -14.16 -13.92 -26.53
CA THR A 623 -14.43 -12.84 -27.47
C THR A 623 -15.82 -12.27 -27.25
N TYR A 624 -15.99 -10.95 -27.44
CA TYR A 624 -17.26 -10.25 -27.25
C TYR A 624 -17.72 -9.62 -28.56
N LYS A 625 -19.01 -9.74 -28.84
CA LYS A 625 -19.66 -9.04 -29.95
C LYS A 625 -20.66 -8.04 -29.40
N TYR A 626 -20.42 -6.77 -29.63
CA TYR A 626 -21.29 -5.69 -29.18
C TYR A 626 -22.32 -5.34 -30.26
N SER A 627 -23.60 -5.22 -29.88
CA SER A 627 -24.62 -4.61 -30.71
C SER A 627 -24.48 -3.08 -30.70
N LYS A 628 -25.17 -2.40 -31.63
CA LYS A 628 -25.27 -0.93 -31.58
C LYS A 628 -25.98 -0.54 -30.26
N PRO A 629 -25.50 0.52 -29.56
CA PRO A 629 -26.18 1.01 -28.38
C PRO A 629 -27.58 1.52 -28.73
N VAL A 630 -28.55 1.17 -27.94
CA VAL A 630 -29.93 1.66 -28.04
C VAL A 630 -30.16 2.61 -26.87
N LEU A 631 -30.44 3.88 -27.20
CA LEU A 631 -30.77 4.87 -26.20
C LEU A 631 -32.28 4.84 -25.90
N SER A 632 -32.65 4.85 -24.63
CA SER A 632 -34.04 4.94 -24.19
C SER A 632 -34.67 6.29 -24.49
N ALA A 633 -33.84 7.34 -24.60
CA ALA A 633 -34.24 8.69 -24.97
C ALA A 633 -33.14 9.38 -25.77
N LYS A 634 -33.54 10.24 -26.72
CA LYS A 634 -32.60 11.06 -27.53
C LYS A 634 -32.04 12.27 -26.77
N GLN A 635 -32.73 12.67 -25.71
CA GLN A 635 -32.36 13.77 -24.81
C GLN A 635 -32.69 13.37 -23.38
N ILE A 636 -31.80 13.74 -22.46
CA ILE A 636 -32.02 13.65 -21.02
C ILE A 636 -32.14 15.10 -20.53
N ASN A 637 -33.26 15.46 -19.91
CA ASN A 637 -33.49 16.77 -19.31
C ASN A 637 -32.89 16.81 -17.91
#